data_a9425a588fe170b0c9f49ccc05a86fc6
#
_entry.id   a9425a588fe170b0c9f49ccc05a86fc6
#
_cell.length_a   1.000
_cell.length_b   1.000
_cell.length_c   1.000
_cell.angle_alpha   90.00
_cell.angle_beta   90.00
_cell.angle_gamma   90.00
#
_symmetry.space_group_name_H-M   'P 1'
#
loop_
_entity.id
_entity.type
_entity.pdbx_description
1 polymer ?
#
loop_
_entity_poly.entity_id
_entity_poly.type
_entity_poly.pdbx_seq_one_letter_code
_entity_poly.pdbx_strand_id
1 'polypeptide(L)'
;MSNSQLSDDLIGQRQQRIDIIQKLRDQGIDPYPAKSQKDAINQAMHDKFDDFEGKKLNLTGRIMNIRKHGKIIFYDIQDESCPIQICVKKDTYSPSGEIHKGLRALTWENLSLLDIGDFAQIRGEVGKTQSGQITLFAEIFFLLSKSIRPLPNTLVDKEHKFRRRYLDLTLHPEEKARFIRKAKFWKVTRDYLASHGFIEVETPVLEHVTGGADARPFVTHHNELDQDFYLRISTELYQKRLIGAGFEKIYTFGPNFRNEGLSDEHLQEYYQIEWYWAYASYEDNMKLTQDMFRHIAQEVYGKTKFTSRGHTFDLADEWQRIDYVKIIHDTFGVDIFTTSEKEMQKILNEKGVELTGIVNRSRLIDNLWKLIRKTIAGPAFLINEPAFLSPLSKSRTDDPRLTERYHVLIGGSELANGYSEINDPAEQLNRFLDQQKLREQGDDEAQMLDIDYVEMLEYGMPPTSGHGHSERLFWFLEDCTGREGTLFPLLRRDFDQHTLKIYPFLKQVEKSQYKEAHDPSLLSISHDVSKKWPSINLGFAIIKNVSIKKSDDRLDEEKLEILKSLDSLTTEQINAFPEVLSYRKMYKEMGVDWHSRRPSPEALLRRVAQKKGLYSVNTCVDAYNLIVMRHRVSSGAFDLDKIEFPTVLQFGAETSAIHLLGDSEQTKLTSQEVSYFDAQGPFNLDFNYRDAQRTAVSEDTKNILINIDGVHSISRAQVERTLKETIEIIQKYCGGEVEVAGIVSALV
;
A
#
# COMPACT_ATOMS: atom_id res chain seq x y z
N MET A 1 15.95 31.64 -14.13
CA MET A 1 17.10 30.87 -13.57
C MET A 1 16.90 29.42 -13.92
N SER A 2 17.93 28.74 -14.42
CA SER A 2 17.84 27.33 -14.79
C SER A 2 17.69 26.46 -13.52
N ASN A 3 17.04 25.29 -13.63
CA ASN A 3 16.86 24.35 -12.51
C ASN A 3 18.19 23.95 -11.81
N SER A 4 19.33 24.07 -12.50
CA SER A 4 20.66 23.79 -11.93
C SER A 4 21.14 24.89 -10.97
N GLN A 5 20.88 26.16 -11.28
CA GLN A 5 21.28 27.29 -10.41
C GLN A 5 20.47 27.35 -9.11
N LEU A 6 19.16 27.04 -9.16
CA LEU A 6 18.31 26.89 -7.96
C LEU A 6 18.77 25.75 -7.05
N SER A 7 19.35 24.69 -7.61
CA SER A 7 19.80 23.52 -6.85
C SER A 7 21.09 23.79 -6.05
N ASP A 8 22.00 24.54 -6.64
CA ASP A 8 23.29 24.85 -6.01
C ASP A 8 23.09 25.88 -4.89
N ASP A 9 22.13 26.80 -5.04
CA ASP A 9 21.73 27.76 -4.01
C ASP A 9 21.12 27.03 -2.77
N LEU A 10 20.26 26.02 -2.94
CA LEU A 10 19.69 25.28 -1.83
C LEU A 10 20.72 24.51 -1.01
N ILE A 11 21.71 23.91 -1.67
CA ILE A 11 22.81 23.18 -1.02
C ILE A 11 23.70 24.16 -0.25
N GLY A 12 24.01 25.34 -0.84
CA GLY A 12 24.77 26.39 -0.19
C GLY A 12 24.05 26.92 1.04
N GLN A 13 22.78 27.26 0.95
CA GLN A 13 21.96 27.71 2.08
C GLN A 13 21.90 26.67 3.20
N ARG A 14 21.72 25.40 2.83
CA ARG A 14 21.73 24.29 3.81
C ARG A 14 23.07 24.21 4.53
N GLN A 15 24.21 24.33 3.83
CA GLN A 15 25.54 24.32 4.46
C GLN A 15 25.74 25.50 5.40
N GLN A 16 25.36 26.70 4.99
CA GLN A 16 25.42 27.90 5.85
C GLN A 16 24.64 27.69 7.16
N ARG A 17 23.45 27.06 7.10
CA ARG A 17 22.66 26.79 8.30
C ARG A 17 23.27 25.71 9.18
N ILE A 18 23.98 24.75 8.62
CA ILE A 18 24.78 23.77 9.38
C ILE A 18 25.94 24.49 10.09
N ASP A 19 26.61 25.39 9.43
CA ASP A 19 27.70 26.18 10.03
C ASP A 19 27.17 27.07 11.17
N ILE A 20 25.96 27.60 11.06
CA ILE A 20 25.24 28.31 12.14
C ILE A 20 25.01 27.40 13.34
N ILE A 21 24.63 26.16 13.13
CA ILE A 21 24.45 25.16 14.22
C ILE A 21 25.74 25.03 15.02
N GLN A 22 26.89 24.93 14.34
CA GLN A 22 28.19 24.81 15.02
C GLN A 22 28.50 26.08 15.81
N LYS A 23 28.29 27.27 15.23
CA LYS A 23 28.48 28.56 15.94
C LYS A 23 27.61 28.68 17.20
N LEU A 24 26.36 28.21 17.16
CA LEU A 24 25.48 28.22 18.33
C LEU A 24 25.98 27.25 19.42
N ARG A 25 26.43 26.05 19.04
CA ARG A 25 27.01 25.07 19.96
C ARG A 25 28.27 25.57 20.64
N ASP A 26 29.16 26.22 19.88
CA ASP A 26 30.39 26.82 20.41
C ASP A 26 30.11 27.92 21.46
N GLN A 27 28.92 28.52 21.41
CA GLN A 27 28.44 29.50 22.39
C GLN A 27 27.63 28.83 23.52
N GLY A 28 27.57 27.50 23.57
CA GLY A 28 26.82 26.74 24.56
C GLY A 28 25.30 26.83 24.39
N ILE A 29 24.80 27.16 23.20
CA ILE A 29 23.39 27.16 22.84
C ILE A 29 23.10 25.85 22.14
N ASP A 30 22.19 25.03 22.72
CA ASP A 30 21.69 23.83 22.06
C ASP A 30 20.66 24.24 21.00
N PRO A 31 20.91 23.95 19.69
CA PRO A 31 19.98 24.29 18.63
C PRO A 31 18.78 23.32 18.55
N TYR A 32 18.76 22.27 19.38
CA TYR A 32 17.72 21.23 19.41
C TYR A 32 17.38 20.78 20.83
N PRO A 33 16.99 21.67 21.74
CA PRO A 33 16.73 21.32 23.13
C PRO A 33 15.52 20.39 23.26
N ALA A 34 15.56 19.51 24.26
CA ALA A 34 14.48 18.57 24.54
C ALA A 34 13.29 19.17 25.30
N LYS A 35 13.40 20.40 25.79
CA LYS A 35 12.37 21.03 26.63
C LYS A 35 11.99 22.41 26.08
N SER A 36 10.73 22.79 26.32
CA SER A 36 10.20 24.14 26.04
C SER A 36 9.08 24.45 27.01
N GLN A 37 8.62 25.69 27.00
CA GLN A 37 7.43 26.14 27.71
C GLN A 37 6.52 26.89 26.76
N LYS A 38 5.23 26.51 26.77
CA LYS A 38 4.17 27.19 26.04
C LYS A 38 3.04 27.48 27.02
N ASP A 39 2.68 28.74 27.20
CA ASP A 39 1.67 29.17 28.18
C ASP A 39 0.29 29.31 27.51
N ALA A 40 0.24 29.63 26.20
CA ALA A 40 -1.00 29.78 25.46
C ALA A 40 -0.80 29.50 23.95
N ILE A 41 -1.92 29.28 23.24
CA ILE A 41 -1.96 29.26 21.76
C ILE A 41 -2.10 30.69 21.24
N ASN A 42 -1.58 30.94 20.03
CA ASN A 42 -1.61 32.29 19.44
C ASN A 42 -3.02 32.81 19.23
N GLN A 43 -3.98 31.98 18.87
CA GLN A 43 -5.37 32.34 18.65
C GLN A 43 -6.02 32.93 19.92
N ALA A 44 -5.65 32.43 21.11
CA ALA A 44 -6.19 32.95 22.36
C ALA A 44 -5.84 34.43 22.58
N MET A 45 -4.67 34.89 22.06
CA MET A 45 -4.28 36.31 22.11
C MET A 45 -5.20 37.17 21.24
N HIS A 46 -5.72 36.63 20.12
CA HIS A 46 -6.63 37.35 19.25
C HIS A 46 -8.07 37.34 19.78
N ASP A 47 -8.53 36.19 20.30
CA ASP A 47 -9.91 36.01 20.76
C ASP A 47 -10.20 36.68 22.10
N LYS A 48 -9.19 36.76 22.98
CA LYS A 48 -9.33 37.23 24.37
C LYS A 48 -8.23 38.21 24.75
N PHE A 49 -7.94 39.19 23.86
CA PHE A 49 -6.83 40.13 24.05
C PHE A 49 -6.85 40.78 25.43
N ASP A 50 -7.99 41.28 25.89
CA ASP A 50 -8.10 41.98 27.15
C ASP A 50 -7.71 41.13 28.37
N ASP A 51 -7.89 39.77 28.25
CA ASP A 51 -7.44 38.87 29.31
C ASP A 51 -5.90 38.72 29.36
N PHE A 52 -5.23 39.04 28.28
CA PHE A 52 -3.79 38.85 28.14
C PHE A 52 -2.95 40.14 28.09
N GLU A 53 -3.56 41.29 27.86
CA GLU A 53 -2.87 42.58 27.78
C GLU A 53 -2.05 42.81 29.05
N GLY A 54 -0.76 43.20 28.85
CA GLY A 54 0.21 43.42 29.91
C GLY A 54 0.74 42.18 30.61
N LYS A 55 0.24 40.97 30.27
CA LYS A 55 0.77 39.71 30.85
C LYS A 55 2.01 39.25 30.13
N LYS A 56 2.93 38.68 30.92
CA LYS A 56 4.14 38.05 30.40
C LYS A 56 3.91 36.56 30.19
N LEU A 57 4.09 36.11 28.94
CA LEU A 57 3.82 34.72 28.50
C LEU A 57 4.98 34.17 27.71
N ASN A 58 5.09 32.85 27.69
CA ASN A 58 5.88 32.10 26.71
C ASN A 58 5.00 31.65 25.56
N LEU A 59 5.28 32.16 24.37
CA LEU A 59 4.68 31.65 23.12
C LEU A 59 5.70 30.83 22.36
N THR A 60 5.25 29.84 21.62
CA THR A 60 6.10 28.98 20.80
C THR A 60 5.53 28.87 19.40
N GLY A 61 6.41 28.77 18.40
CA GLY A 61 5.96 28.55 17.03
C GLY A 61 7.13 28.54 16.05
N ARG A 62 6.78 28.31 14.79
CA ARG A 62 7.71 28.38 13.66
C ARG A 62 7.82 29.83 13.18
N ILE A 63 9.04 30.29 12.94
CA ILE A 63 9.31 31.59 12.33
C ILE A 63 8.91 31.52 10.85
N MET A 64 7.91 32.30 10.47
CA MET A 64 7.40 32.35 9.10
C MET A 64 7.89 33.61 8.36
N ASN A 65 8.24 34.67 9.08
CA ASN A 65 8.74 35.90 8.49
C ASN A 65 9.69 36.64 9.46
N ILE A 66 10.64 37.39 8.91
CA ILE A 66 11.59 38.21 9.65
C ILE A 66 11.72 39.58 8.95
N ARG A 67 11.44 40.66 9.67
CA ARG A 67 11.58 42.05 9.18
C ARG A 67 12.47 42.82 10.13
N LYS A 68 13.57 43.38 9.60
CA LYS A 68 14.57 44.16 10.39
C LYS A 68 14.47 45.65 10.05
N HIS A 69 14.28 46.47 11.07
CA HIS A 69 14.20 47.92 10.95
C HIS A 69 15.12 48.57 12.00
N GLY A 70 16.40 48.76 11.65
CA GLY A 70 17.41 49.35 12.54
C GLY A 70 17.56 48.58 13.84
N LYS A 71 17.11 49.13 14.98
CA LYS A 71 17.16 48.53 16.30
C LYS A 71 15.93 47.68 16.66
N ILE A 72 15.05 47.43 15.71
CA ILE A 72 13.82 46.66 15.91
C ILE A 72 13.77 45.48 14.92
N ILE A 73 13.44 44.31 15.43
CA ILE A 73 13.21 43.11 14.59
C ILE A 73 11.78 42.62 14.86
N PHE A 74 11.05 42.42 13.81
CA PHE A 74 9.76 41.77 13.86
C PHE A 74 9.87 40.33 13.33
N TYR A 75 9.29 39.39 14.05
CA TYR A 75 9.08 38.00 13.63
C TYR A 75 7.60 37.74 13.57
N ASP A 76 7.14 37.01 12.55
CA ASP A 76 5.85 36.41 12.56
C ASP A 76 6.06 34.94 12.90
N ILE A 77 5.56 34.46 14.04
CA ILE A 77 5.63 33.07 14.46
C ILE A 77 4.26 32.43 14.37
N GLN A 78 4.22 31.24 13.81
CA GLN A 78 3.00 30.45 13.62
C GLN A 78 3.05 29.22 14.50
N ASP A 79 2.03 29.05 15.31
CA ASP A 79 1.76 27.81 16.03
C ASP A 79 0.68 26.98 15.29
N GLU A 80 0.04 26.05 16.00
CA GLU A 80 -1.04 25.26 15.44
C GLU A 80 -2.24 26.11 14.99
N SER A 81 -2.52 27.21 15.70
CA SER A 81 -3.74 27.98 15.56
C SER A 81 -3.63 29.10 14.49
N CYS A 82 -2.70 30.02 14.67
CA CYS A 82 -2.50 31.16 13.75
C CYS A 82 -1.12 31.82 13.94
N PRO A 83 -0.71 32.72 13.04
CA PRO A 83 0.48 33.54 13.23
C PRO A 83 0.23 34.64 14.26
N ILE A 84 1.29 35.02 15.01
CA ILE A 84 1.33 36.19 15.86
C ILE A 84 2.60 36.98 15.61
N GLN A 85 2.53 38.31 15.70
CA GLN A 85 3.70 39.18 15.60
C GLN A 85 4.49 39.20 16.91
N ILE A 86 5.82 39.11 16.80
CA ILE A 86 6.78 39.29 17.88
C ILE A 86 7.60 40.55 17.58
N CYS A 87 7.72 41.44 18.53
CA CYS A 87 8.54 42.64 18.41
C CYS A 87 9.74 42.58 19.37
N VAL A 88 10.94 42.59 18.84
CA VAL A 88 12.19 42.66 19.62
C VAL A 88 12.83 44.03 19.44
N LYS A 89 12.99 44.80 20.51
CA LYS A 89 13.63 46.09 20.49
C LYS A 89 15.00 46.01 21.19
N LYS A 90 16.07 46.43 20.54
CA LYS A 90 17.44 46.34 21.09
C LYS A 90 17.58 46.96 22.47
N ASP A 91 16.95 48.13 22.67
CA ASP A 91 17.10 48.90 23.89
C ASP A 91 16.37 48.29 25.12
N THR A 92 15.40 47.40 24.89
CA THR A 92 14.64 46.70 25.96
C THR A 92 14.92 45.20 26.01
N TYR A 93 15.60 44.66 25.00
CA TYR A 93 15.94 43.25 24.94
C TYR A 93 17.17 42.96 25.81
N SER A 94 16.95 42.42 26.98
CA SER A 94 18.03 42.10 27.93
C SER A 94 17.92 40.63 28.34
N PRO A 95 18.46 39.70 27.53
CA PRO A 95 18.56 38.33 27.92
C PRO A 95 19.52 38.21 29.09
N SER A 96 19.02 37.96 30.27
CA SER A 96 19.81 37.85 31.52
C SER A 96 20.54 36.50 31.57
N GLY A 97 21.21 36.03 30.58
CA GLY A 97 22.04 34.81 30.59
C GLY A 97 21.47 33.60 31.31
N GLU A 98 20.24 33.69 31.81
CA GLU A 98 19.53 32.66 32.57
C GLU A 98 19.23 31.45 31.71
N ILE A 99 19.65 30.29 32.22
CA ILE A 99 19.22 29.00 31.70
C ILE A 99 17.82 28.72 32.29
N HIS A 100 16.78 29.05 31.55
CA HIS A 100 15.44 28.70 31.93
C HIS A 100 15.16 27.22 31.55
N LYS A 101 15.03 26.34 32.53
CA LYS A 101 14.80 24.90 32.35
C LYS A 101 15.79 24.21 31.37
N GLY A 102 17.04 24.66 31.33
CA GLY A 102 18.07 24.11 30.42
C GLY A 102 18.13 24.79 29.07
N LEU A 103 17.30 25.80 28.79
CA LEU A 103 17.36 26.63 27.58
C LEU A 103 18.24 27.83 27.81
N ARG A 104 19.21 28.06 26.92
CA ARG A 104 20.03 29.28 26.93
C ARG A 104 19.40 30.35 26.03
N ALA A 105 19.18 31.53 26.58
CA ALA A 105 18.64 32.67 25.86
C ALA A 105 19.59 33.14 24.74
N LEU A 106 19.03 33.51 23.60
CA LEU A 106 19.76 34.12 22.51
C LEU A 106 20.13 35.55 22.87
N THR A 107 21.36 35.97 22.58
CA THR A 107 21.77 37.38 22.66
C THR A 107 21.17 38.17 21.49
N TRP A 108 21.26 39.51 21.52
CA TRP A 108 20.84 40.34 20.39
C TRP A 108 21.57 39.96 19.09
N GLU A 109 22.86 39.68 19.19
CA GLU A 109 23.71 39.28 18.06
C GLU A 109 23.24 37.92 17.50
N ASN A 110 22.86 36.99 18.37
CA ASN A 110 22.40 35.65 18.00
C ASN A 110 21.04 35.65 17.29
N LEU A 111 20.22 36.70 17.48
CA LEU A 111 18.96 36.84 16.71
C LEU A 111 19.21 36.96 15.20
N SER A 112 20.43 37.37 14.80
CA SER A 112 20.81 37.40 13.38
C SER A 112 21.06 36.04 12.77
N LEU A 113 21.22 34.99 13.59
CA LEU A 113 21.44 33.59 13.20
C LEU A 113 20.14 32.81 13.02
N LEU A 114 19.01 33.45 13.35
CA LEU A 114 17.70 32.88 13.13
C LEU A 114 17.27 32.99 11.68
N ASP A 115 16.63 31.92 11.18
CA ASP A 115 16.11 31.84 9.83
C ASP A 115 14.61 31.58 9.81
N ILE A 116 13.97 31.87 8.68
CA ILE A 116 12.62 31.40 8.36
C ILE A 116 12.64 29.89 8.36
N GLY A 117 11.69 29.29 9.10
CA GLY A 117 11.57 27.85 9.31
C GLY A 117 12.04 27.38 10.69
N ASP A 118 12.84 28.17 11.42
CA ASP A 118 13.25 27.85 12.79
C ASP A 118 12.06 27.80 13.74
N PHE A 119 12.10 26.94 14.75
CA PHE A 119 11.17 26.98 15.86
C PHE A 119 11.76 27.73 17.03
N ALA A 120 10.96 28.58 17.64
CA ALA A 120 11.37 29.42 18.76
C ALA A 120 10.37 29.41 19.90
N GLN A 121 10.86 29.67 21.11
CA GLN A 121 10.07 30.06 22.27
C GLN A 121 10.45 31.51 22.60
N ILE A 122 9.44 32.34 22.79
CA ILE A 122 9.61 33.74 23.11
C ILE A 122 8.85 34.07 24.40
N ARG A 123 9.56 34.62 25.38
CA ARG A 123 8.96 35.23 26.57
C ARG A 123 8.86 36.71 26.37
N GLY A 124 7.70 37.28 26.61
CA GLY A 124 7.47 38.70 26.45
C GLY A 124 6.11 39.15 26.95
N GLU A 125 5.86 40.44 26.89
CA GLU A 125 4.61 41.06 27.30
C GLU A 125 3.67 41.21 26.10
N VAL A 126 2.39 40.81 26.30
CA VAL A 126 1.34 40.98 25.30
C VAL A 126 0.85 42.39 25.24
N GLY A 127 0.76 42.98 24.06
CA GLY A 127 0.25 44.33 23.87
C GLY A 127 -0.11 44.63 22.42
N LYS A 128 -0.37 45.90 22.10
CA LYS A 128 -0.61 46.37 20.73
C LYS A 128 0.47 47.32 20.26
N THR A 129 0.81 47.24 18.98
CA THR A 129 1.60 48.28 18.32
C THR A 129 0.80 49.56 18.16
N GLN A 130 1.46 50.66 17.78
CA GLN A 130 0.79 51.93 17.45
C GLN A 130 -0.26 51.81 16.36
N SER A 131 -0.07 50.85 15.43
CA SER A 131 -1.06 50.50 14.38
C SER A 131 -2.20 49.60 14.85
N GLY A 132 -2.24 49.20 16.14
CA GLY A 132 -3.29 48.36 16.72
C GLY A 132 -3.04 46.85 16.55
N GLN A 133 -1.91 46.43 15.98
CA GLN A 133 -1.63 44.99 15.79
C GLN A 133 -1.26 44.31 17.11
N ILE A 134 -1.91 43.22 17.46
CA ILE A 134 -1.60 42.40 18.63
C ILE A 134 -0.21 41.80 18.46
N THR A 135 0.66 42.03 19.46
CA THR A 135 2.09 41.75 19.39
C THR A 135 2.61 41.27 20.74
N LEU A 136 3.49 40.29 20.76
CA LEU A 136 4.27 39.96 21.93
C LEU A 136 5.58 40.79 21.89
N PHE A 137 5.79 41.66 22.84
CA PHE A 137 7.04 42.42 23.00
C PHE A 137 8.07 41.56 23.74
N ALA A 138 9.03 41.06 22.99
CA ALA A 138 9.96 40.04 23.46
C ALA A 138 10.98 40.57 24.46
N GLU A 139 11.10 39.89 25.60
CA GLU A 139 12.16 40.06 26.61
C GLU A 139 13.28 39.04 26.43
N ILE A 140 12.90 37.79 26.11
CA ILE A 140 13.82 36.66 25.95
C ILE A 140 13.41 35.83 24.77
N PHE A 141 14.38 35.37 24.00
CA PHE A 141 14.18 34.50 22.84
C PHE A 141 15.02 33.21 22.99
N PHE A 142 14.45 32.07 22.76
CA PHE A 142 15.11 30.78 22.77
C PHE A 142 14.91 30.08 21.42
N LEU A 143 15.97 29.46 20.91
CA LEU A 143 15.86 28.56 19.77
C LEU A 143 15.43 27.19 20.26
N LEU A 144 14.41 26.59 19.61
CA LEU A 144 13.91 25.24 19.90
C LEU A 144 14.30 24.24 18.82
N SER A 145 14.41 24.68 17.57
CA SER A 145 14.85 23.81 16.48
C SER A 145 15.36 24.66 15.32
N LYS A 146 16.62 24.45 14.93
CA LYS A 146 17.20 25.06 13.75
C LYS A 146 16.76 24.34 12.48
N SER A 147 16.11 25.06 11.58
CA SER A 147 15.76 24.55 10.26
C SER A 147 16.99 24.57 9.34
N ILE A 148 17.50 23.43 8.94
CA ILE A 148 18.66 23.36 8.01
C ILE A 148 18.27 23.44 6.54
N ARG A 149 17.00 23.20 6.18
CA ARG A 149 16.49 23.45 4.82
C ARG A 149 15.62 24.70 4.84
N PRO A 150 15.81 25.65 3.92
CA PRO A 150 14.90 26.77 3.78
C PRO A 150 13.51 26.27 3.38
N LEU A 151 12.48 26.92 3.91
CA LEU A 151 11.11 26.70 3.43
C LEU A 151 11.02 27.21 1.99
N PRO A 152 10.36 26.48 1.08
CA PRO A 152 10.10 26.99 -0.25
C PRO A 152 9.10 28.15 -0.18
N ASN A 153 9.24 29.12 -1.06
CA ASN A 153 8.32 30.28 -1.13
C ASN A 153 6.92 29.86 -1.56
N THR A 154 6.82 28.82 -2.40
CA THR A 154 5.56 28.27 -2.91
C THR A 154 5.68 26.76 -3.10
N LEU A 155 4.58 26.07 -2.92
CA LEU A 155 4.43 24.64 -3.24
C LEU A 155 3.13 24.47 -4.00
N VAL A 156 3.18 24.48 -5.33
CA VAL A 156 2.00 24.51 -6.21
C VAL A 156 1.71 23.13 -6.80
N ASP A 157 2.76 22.37 -7.13
CA ASP A 157 2.61 21.07 -7.75
C ASP A 157 1.92 20.06 -6.81
N LYS A 158 0.83 19.44 -7.29
CA LYS A 158 -0.01 18.54 -6.50
C LYS A 158 0.76 17.29 -6.03
N GLU A 159 1.58 16.69 -6.88
CA GLU A 159 2.34 15.49 -6.53
C GLU A 159 3.38 15.80 -5.44
N HIS A 160 4.06 16.95 -5.56
CA HIS A 160 4.99 17.42 -4.54
C HIS A 160 4.27 17.73 -3.21
N LYS A 161 3.05 18.27 -3.23
CA LYS A 161 2.22 18.47 -2.03
C LYS A 161 1.94 17.15 -1.32
N PHE A 162 1.57 16.11 -2.04
CA PHE A 162 1.30 14.80 -1.47
C PHE A 162 2.55 14.15 -0.88
N ARG A 163 3.69 14.21 -1.60
CA ARG A 163 4.96 13.63 -1.15
C ARG A 163 5.55 14.36 0.05
N ARG A 164 5.28 15.65 0.17
CA ARG A 164 5.80 16.53 1.23
C ARG A 164 4.67 17.21 1.99
N ARG A 165 3.69 16.42 2.39
CA ARG A 165 2.51 16.92 3.11
C ARG A 165 2.87 17.81 4.30
N TYR A 166 3.98 17.56 4.99
CA TYR A 166 4.48 18.39 6.08
C TYR A 166 4.83 19.81 5.62
N LEU A 167 5.33 20.01 4.39
CA LEU A 167 5.54 21.35 3.82
C LEU A 167 4.22 21.98 3.37
N ASP A 168 3.38 21.20 2.72
CA ASP A 168 2.05 21.64 2.29
C ASP A 168 1.25 22.21 3.48
N LEU A 169 1.14 21.45 4.57
CA LEU A 169 0.46 21.87 5.80
C LEU A 169 1.14 23.05 6.52
N THR A 170 2.43 23.26 6.29
CA THR A 170 3.17 24.42 6.85
C THR A 170 2.86 25.69 6.07
N LEU A 171 2.74 25.59 4.73
CA LEU A 171 2.59 26.74 3.83
C LEU A 171 1.13 27.10 3.58
N HIS A 172 0.21 26.13 3.72
CA HIS A 172 -1.21 26.24 3.39
C HIS A 172 -2.07 25.90 4.63
N PRO A 173 -2.37 26.90 5.50
CA PRO A 173 -3.19 26.67 6.70
C PRO A 173 -4.58 26.13 6.42
N GLU A 174 -5.16 26.46 5.27
CA GLU A 174 -6.45 25.94 4.79
C GLU A 174 -6.46 24.41 4.61
N GLU A 175 -5.36 23.84 4.14
CA GLU A 175 -5.19 22.40 4.02
C GLU A 175 -5.14 21.73 5.41
N LYS A 176 -4.45 22.36 6.36
CA LYS A 176 -4.41 21.89 7.74
C LYS A 176 -5.81 21.92 8.38
N ALA A 177 -6.59 22.99 8.15
CA ALA A 177 -7.96 23.11 8.63
C ALA A 177 -8.86 21.99 8.09
N ARG A 178 -8.65 21.52 6.84
CA ARG A 178 -9.37 20.35 6.29
C ARG A 178 -9.15 19.10 7.14
N PHE A 179 -7.93 18.80 7.55
CA PHE A 179 -7.65 17.62 8.38
C PHE A 179 -8.16 17.75 9.82
N ILE A 180 -8.22 18.94 10.36
CA ILE A 180 -8.91 19.21 11.64
C ILE A 180 -10.41 18.93 11.50
N ARG A 181 -11.04 19.37 10.40
CA ARG A 181 -12.45 19.02 10.11
C ARG A 181 -12.63 17.51 9.91
N LYS A 182 -11.67 16.81 9.26
CA LYS A 182 -11.71 15.34 9.14
C LYS A 182 -11.72 14.64 10.49
N ALA A 183 -10.88 15.09 11.42
CA ALA A 183 -10.88 14.57 12.79
C ALA A 183 -12.22 14.82 13.49
N LYS A 184 -12.80 16.01 13.31
CA LYS A 184 -14.14 16.35 13.83
C LYS A 184 -15.23 15.50 13.18
N PHE A 185 -15.17 15.26 11.86
CA PHE A 185 -16.09 14.39 11.13
C PHE A 185 -16.16 12.99 11.75
N TRP A 186 -15.03 12.34 11.96
CA TRP A 186 -15.00 11.01 12.57
C TRP A 186 -15.40 11.01 14.04
N LYS A 187 -15.05 12.05 14.77
CA LYS A 187 -15.51 12.20 16.17
C LYS A 187 -17.03 12.30 16.25
N VAL A 188 -17.63 13.18 15.45
CA VAL A 188 -19.11 13.38 15.41
C VAL A 188 -19.81 12.10 14.99
N THR A 189 -19.27 11.34 14.02
CA THR A 189 -19.84 10.06 13.60
C THR A 189 -19.86 9.04 14.74
N ARG A 190 -18.74 8.91 15.47
CA ARG A 190 -18.65 8.00 16.62
C ARG A 190 -19.55 8.42 17.77
N ASP A 191 -19.58 9.71 18.11
CA ASP A 191 -20.43 10.25 19.17
C ASP A 191 -21.92 10.01 18.85
N TYR A 192 -22.31 10.15 17.57
CA TYR A 192 -23.67 9.90 17.12
C TYR A 192 -24.05 8.43 17.31
N LEU A 193 -23.24 7.48 16.87
CA LEU A 193 -23.49 6.06 17.06
C LEU A 193 -23.52 5.68 18.56
N ALA A 194 -22.57 6.18 19.35
CA ALA A 194 -22.54 5.95 20.79
C ALA A 194 -23.81 6.47 21.49
N SER A 195 -24.34 7.65 21.08
CA SER A 195 -25.57 8.21 21.61
C SER A 195 -26.82 7.38 21.26
N HIS A 196 -26.74 6.54 20.22
CA HIS A 196 -27.79 5.60 19.80
C HIS A 196 -27.58 4.19 20.36
N GLY A 197 -26.63 4.01 21.29
CA GLY A 197 -26.38 2.76 22.00
C GLY A 197 -25.48 1.77 21.27
N PHE A 198 -24.78 2.20 20.23
CA PHE A 198 -23.79 1.36 19.56
C PHE A 198 -22.48 1.30 20.34
N ILE A 199 -21.86 0.14 20.40
CA ILE A 199 -20.58 -0.13 21.07
C ILE A 199 -19.50 -0.27 20.00
N GLU A 200 -18.38 0.44 20.15
CA GLU A 200 -17.20 0.26 19.29
C GLU A 200 -16.52 -1.07 19.65
N VAL A 201 -16.28 -1.91 18.64
CA VAL A 201 -15.64 -3.22 18.80
C VAL A 201 -14.43 -3.33 17.87
N GLU A 202 -13.47 -4.13 18.30
CA GLU A 202 -12.28 -4.47 17.49
C GLU A 202 -12.56 -5.68 16.62
N THR A 203 -12.07 -5.64 15.38
CA THR A 203 -12.07 -6.77 14.46
C THR A 203 -10.67 -6.96 13.87
N PRO A 204 -10.28 -8.17 13.47
CA PRO A 204 -8.97 -8.42 12.88
C PRO A 204 -8.67 -7.54 11.68
N VAL A 205 -7.39 -7.17 11.52
CA VAL A 205 -6.84 -6.54 10.31
C VAL A 205 -6.21 -7.59 9.40
N LEU A 206 -5.66 -8.65 10.00
CA LEU A 206 -5.14 -9.82 9.29
C LEU A 206 -6.16 -10.94 9.37
N GLU A 207 -6.58 -11.46 8.23
CA GLU A 207 -7.66 -12.44 8.10
C GLU A 207 -7.18 -13.67 7.35
N HIS A 208 -7.74 -14.85 7.66
CA HIS A 208 -7.51 -16.10 6.93
C HIS A 208 -8.31 -16.13 5.63
N VAL A 209 -9.49 -15.53 5.65
CA VAL A 209 -10.45 -15.46 4.53
C VAL A 209 -11.00 -14.05 4.50
N THR A 210 -11.00 -13.41 3.34
CA THR A 210 -11.60 -12.07 3.18
C THR A 210 -13.03 -12.18 2.68
N GLY A 211 -13.88 -11.26 3.14
CA GLY A 211 -15.27 -11.16 2.72
C GLY A 211 -15.89 -9.83 3.09
N GLY A 212 -17.19 -9.65 2.81
CA GLY A 212 -17.92 -8.43 3.09
C GLY A 212 -17.81 -7.35 2.00
N ALA A 213 -17.06 -7.61 0.94
CA ALA A 213 -16.94 -6.73 -0.22
C ALA A 213 -16.42 -7.49 -1.44
N ASP A 214 -16.67 -6.94 -2.64
CA ASP A 214 -16.04 -7.40 -3.86
C ASP A 214 -14.79 -6.57 -4.10
N ALA A 215 -13.63 -7.11 -3.76
CA ALA A 215 -12.35 -6.43 -3.89
C ALA A 215 -11.18 -7.41 -3.84
N ARG A 216 -10.09 -7.08 -4.52
CA ARG A 216 -8.84 -7.83 -4.45
C ARG A 216 -8.10 -7.50 -3.15
N PRO A 217 -7.77 -8.49 -2.30
CA PRO A 217 -7.04 -8.25 -1.06
C PRO A 217 -5.53 -8.07 -1.29
N PHE A 218 -4.84 -7.41 -0.34
CA PHE A 218 -3.39 -7.54 -0.17
C PHE A 218 -3.09 -8.82 0.60
N VAL A 219 -2.06 -9.54 0.16
CA VAL A 219 -1.57 -10.77 0.81
C VAL A 219 -0.30 -10.46 1.59
N THR A 220 -0.16 -11.04 2.78
CA THR A 220 1.05 -10.99 3.58
C THR A 220 1.35 -12.36 4.19
N HIS A 221 2.63 -12.65 4.46
CA HIS A 221 3.06 -13.94 5.00
C HIS A 221 3.40 -13.82 6.49
N HIS A 222 2.89 -14.74 7.31
CA HIS A 222 3.24 -14.85 8.73
C HIS A 222 4.34 -15.91 8.90
N ASN A 223 5.56 -15.46 9.20
CA ASN A 223 6.75 -16.32 9.22
C ASN A 223 6.68 -17.49 10.21
N GLU A 224 6.14 -17.28 11.43
CA GLU A 224 6.08 -18.33 12.46
C GLU A 224 5.03 -19.39 12.15
N LEU A 225 3.90 -18.99 11.56
CA LEU A 225 2.82 -19.90 11.16
C LEU A 225 3.05 -20.51 9.78
N ASP A 226 4.06 -20.03 9.03
CA ASP A 226 4.33 -20.39 7.63
C ASP A 226 3.04 -20.38 6.78
N GLN A 227 2.25 -19.31 6.92
CA GLN A 227 0.93 -19.17 6.32
C GLN A 227 0.71 -17.76 5.79
N ASP A 228 0.04 -17.68 4.65
CA ASP A 228 -0.42 -16.41 4.09
C ASP A 228 -1.71 -15.94 4.76
N PHE A 229 -1.77 -14.64 5.01
CA PHE A 229 -2.91 -13.92 5.53
C PHE A 229 -3.28 -12.79 4.58
N TYR A 230 -4.48 -12.29 4.72
CA TYR A 230 -4.99 -11.19 3.94
C TYR A 230 -5.17 -9.95 4.82
N LEU A 231 -4.84 -8.77 4.29
CA LEU A 231 -5.32 -7.53 4.90
C LEU A 231 -6.82 -7.40 4.61
N ARG A 232 -7.61 -7.09 5.63
CA ARG A 232 -9.08 -7.03 5.53
C ARG A 232 -9.55 -6.05 4.46
N ILE A 233 -10.58 -6.41 3.72
CA ILE A 233 -11.26 -5.56 2.75
C ILE A 233 -12.56 -4.94 3.31
N SER A 234 -13.09 -5.50 4.40
CA SER A 234 -14.28 -5.09 5.16
C SER A 234 -14.19 -5.65 6.58
N THR A 235 -14.96 -5.13 7.50
CA THR A 235 -15.08 -5.62 8.88
C THR A 235 -16.34 -6.47 9.09
N GLU A 236 -17.14 -6.66 8.05
CA GLU A 236 -18.49 -7.19 8.05
C GLU A 236 -18.61 -8.57 8.72
N LEU A 237 -17.88 -9.58 8.20
CA LEU A 237 -18.10 -10.96 8.65
C LEU A 237 -17.73 -11.18 10.12
N TYR A 238 -16.72 -10.46 10.63
CA TYR A 238 -16.35 -10.52 12.04
C TYR A 238 -17.35 -9.79 12.93
N GLN A 239 -17.90 -8.66 12.51
CA GLN A 239 -18.95 -7.98 13.27
C GLN A 239 -20.23 -8.83 13.34
N LYS A 240 -20.62 -9.49 12.24
CA LYS A 240 -21.78 -10.40 12.24
C LYS A 240 -21.59 -11.60 13.18
N ARG A 241 -20.35 -12.11 13.32
CA ARG A 241 -20.07 -13.14 14.34
C ARG A 241 -20.33 -12.63 15.77
N LEU A 242 -20.05 -11.35 16.03
CA LEU A 242 -20.35 -10.73 17.33
C LEU A 242 -21.87 -10.55 17.53
N ILE A 243 -22.63 -10.25 16.46
CA ILE A 243 -24.09 -10.24 16.52
C ILE A 243 -24.62 -11.65 16.86
N GLY A 244 -24.12 -12.71 16.22
CA GLY A 244 -24.42 -14.10 16.55
C GLY A 244 -24.06 -14.48 17.99
N ALA A 245 -23.04 -13.84 18.55
CA ALA A 245 -22.63 -13.98 19.95
C ALA A 245 -23.50 -13.20 20.95
N GLY A 246 -24.51 -12.43 20.48
CA GLY A 246 -25.48 -11.73 21.31
C GLY A 246 -25.24 -10.23 21.51
N PHE A 247 -24.32 -9.61 20.77
CA PHE A 247 -24.25 -8.13 20.71
C PHE A 247 -25.43 -7.62 19.88
N GLU A 248 -26.03 -6.49 20.28
CA GLU A 248 -27.19 -5.96 19.55
C GLU A 248 -26.87 -4.76 18.67
N LYS A 249 -25.95 -3.89 19.10
CA LYS A 249 -25.54 -2.69 18.37
C LYS A 249 -24.05 -2.50 18.47
N ILE A 250 -23.34 -2.74 17.39
CA ILE A 250 -21.88 -2.62 17.35
C ILE A 250 -21.43 -1.85 16.12
N TYR A 251 -20.26 -1.26 16.21
CA TYR A 251 -19.57 -0.72 15.05
C TYR A 251 -18.05 -0.92 15.16
N THR A 252 -17.39 -0.97 14.02
CA THR A 252 -15.93 -0.91 13.92
C THR A 252 -15.54 0.29 13.06
N PHE A 253 -14.56 1.06 13.54
CA PHE A 253 -13.92 2.12 12.77
C PHE A 253 -12.45 1.77 12.53
N GLY A 254 -12.00 1.84 11.28
CA GLY A 254 -10.60 1.55 10.97
C GLY A 254 -10.29 1.53 9.47
N PRO A 255 -9.03 1.25 9.13
CA PRO A 255 -8.61 1.15 7.74
C PRO A 255 -9.08 -0.17 7.14
N ASN A 256 -9.51 -0.11 5.87
CA ASN A 256 -9.67 -1.26 4.98
C ASN A 256 -8.69 -1.15 3.81
N PHE A 257 -8.35 -2.29 3.22
CA PHE A 257 -7.28 -2.41 2.23
C PHE A 257 -7.79 -3.10 0.98
N ARG A 258 -7.72 -2.43 -0.18
CA ARG A 258 -8.16 -2.99 -1.47
C ARG A 258 -7.06 -2.80 -2.50
N ASN A 259 -6.54 -3.90 -3.04
CA ASN A 259 -5.44 -3.91 -4.01
C ASN A 259 -5.98 -3.64 -5.43
N GLU A 260 -6.50 -2.45 -5.64
CA GLU A 260 -7.15 -1.99 -6.85
C GLU A 260 -6.42 -0.80 -7.48
N GLY A 261 -6.91 -0.34 -8.64
CA GLY A 261 -6.40 0.84 -9.31
C GLY A 261 -6.64 2.13 -8.53
N LEU A 262 -5.86 3.17 -8.83
CA LEU A 262 -5.98 4.51 -8.25
C LEU A 262 -6.97 5.36 -9.05
N SER A 263 -7.85 6.07 -8.34
CA SER A 263 -8.70 7.12 -8.92
C SER A 263 -8.89 8.28 -7.94
N ASP A 264 -9.63 9.30 -8.35
CA ASP A 264 -9.97 10.43 -7.47
C ASP A 264 -10.86 10.02 -6.28
N GLU A 265 -11.54 8.87 -6.37
CA GLU A 265 -12.46 8.36 -5.36
C GLU A 265 -12.04 7.03 -4.73
N HIS A 266 -10.92 6.42 -5.17
CA HIS A 266 -10.46 5.12 -4.69
C HIS A 266 -8.99 5.19 -4.27
N LEU A 267 -8.75 4.77 -3.02
CA LEU A 267 -7.44 4.58 -2.45
C LEU A 267 -7.30 3.12 -2.00
N GLN A 268 -6.08 2.59 -2.02
CA GLN A 268 -5.80 1.20 -1.61
C GLN A 268 -5.91 0.99 -0.10
N GLU A 269 -5.70 2.05 0.67
CA GLU A 269 -5.90 2.12 2.12
C GLU A 269 -6.79 3.33 2.40
N TYR A 270 -7.90 3.12 3.06
CA TYR A 270 -8.86 4.16 3.40
C TYR A 270 -9.62 3.81 4.67
N TYR A 271 -10.09 4.83 5.39
CA TYR A 271 -10.84 4.64 6.62
C TYR A 271 -12.32 4.47 6.33
N GLN A 272 -12.91 3.50 7.03
CA GLN A 272 -14.33 3.13 6.95
C GLN A 272 -14.90 2.95 8.34
N ILE A 273 -16.20 3.18 8.49
CA ILE A 273 -17.00 2.78 9.63
C ILE A 273 -18.09 1.85 9.12
N GLU A 274 -18.24 0.73 9.80
CA GLU A 274 -19.32 -0.22 9.56
C GLU A 274 -20.02 -0.50 10.87
N TRP A 275 -21.36 -0.58 10.86
CA TRP A 275 -22.12 -0.95 12.03
C TRP A 275 -23.19 -1.98 11.71
N TYR A 276 -23.57 -2.76 12.73
CA TYR A 276 -24.56 -3.81 12.66
C TYR A 276 -25.54 -3.66 13.82
N TRP A 277 -26.82 -3.74 13.49
CA TRP A 277 -27.92 -3.50 14.41
C TRP A 277 -28.88 -4.69 14.38
N ALA A 278 -28.87 -5.53 15.45
CA ALA A 278 -29.78 -6.62 15.65
C ALA A 278 -31.23 -6.15 15.86
N TYR A 279 -32.17 -6.89 15.36
CA TYR A 279 -33.62 -6.61 15.41
C TYR A 279 -34.03 -5.33 14.64
N ALA A 280 -33.19 -4.86 13.74
CA ALA A 280 -33.48 -3.76 12.85
C ALA A 280 -33.54 -4.25 11.38
N SER A 281 -34.32 -3.55 10.57
CA SER A 281 -34.42 -3.73 9.12
C SER A 281 -33.51 -2.74 8.38
N TYR A 282 -33.35 -2.95 7.06
CA TYR A 282 -32.65 -1.99 6.21
C TYR A 282 -33.34 -0.60 6.20
N GLU A 283 -34.64 -0.52 6.39
CA GLU A 283 -35.37 0.74 6.47
C GLU A 283 -35.05 1.53 7.75
N ASP A 284 -34.87 0.84 8.89
CA ASP A 284 -34.42 1.44 10.13
C ASP A 284 -33.02 2.04 9.96
N ASN A 285 -32.13 1.32 9.26
CA ASN A 285 -30.79 1.79 8.94
C ASN A 285 -30.79 2.94 7.91
N MET A 286 -31.68 2.95 6.92
CA MET A 286 -31.85 4.09 6.01
C MET A 286 -32.16 5.36 6.78
N LYS A 287 -33.09 5.28 7.76
CA LYS A 287 -33.44 6.43 8.60
C LYS A 287 -32.27 6.87 9.48
N LEU A 288 -31.59 5.95 10.16
CA LEU A 288 -30.42 6.26 11.00
C LEU A 288 -29.32 6.93 10.16
N THR A 289 -29.05 6.41 8.95
CA THR A 289 -28.04 6.96 8.04
C THR A 289 -28.38 8.37 7.59
N GLN A 290 -29.63 8.61 7.18
CA GLN A 290 -30.09 9.93 6.76
C GLN A 290 -29.96 10.96 7.89
N ASP A 291 -30.40 10.61 9.09
CA ASP A 291 -30.33 11.49 10.27
C ASP A 291 -28.89 11.75 10.69
N MET A 292 -28.02 10.73 10.64
CA MET A 292 -26.60 10.87 10.94
C MET A 292 -25.87 11.76 9.92
N PHE A 293 -26.12 11.62 8.64
CA PHE A 293 -25.45 12.45 7.62
C PHE A 293 -25.85 13.92 7.74
N ARG A 294 -27.11 14.20 8.06
CA ARG A 294 -27.59 15.55 8.41
C ARG A 294 -26.89 16.10 9.65
N HIS A 295 -26.79 15.28 10.68
CA HIS A 295 -26.12 15.64 11.93
C HIS A 295 -24.64 15.95 11.71
N ILE A 296 -23.92 15.10 10.97
CA ILE A 296 -22.51 15.33 10.60
C ILE A 296 -22.36 16.65 9.85
N ALA A 297 -23.20 16.91 8.85
CA ALA A 297 -23.14 18.13 8.06
C ALA A 297 -23.33 19.38 8.93
N GLN A 298 -24.32 19.36 9.83
CA GLN A 298 -24.59 20.47 10.72
C GLN A 298 -23.49 20.69 11.75
N GLU A 299 -23.02 19.62 12.42
CA GLU A 299 -22.01 19.73 13.48
C GLU A 299 -20.61 20.07 12.93
N VAL A 300 -20.23 19.53 11.80
CA VAL A 300 -18.88 19.74 11.23
C VAL A 300 -18.81 21.05 10.46
N TYR A 301 -19.84 21.36 9.66
CA TYR A 301 -19.82 22.46 8.68
C TYR A 301 -20.79 23.60 9.00
N GLY A 302 -21.74 23.41 9.90
CA GLY A 302 -22.79 24.40 10.21
C GLY A 302 -23.78 24.62 9.06
N LYS A 303 -23.86 23.70 8.10
CA LYS A 303 -24.75 23.77 6.92
C LYS A 303 -25.06 22.36 6.41
N THR A 304 -26.14 22.23 5.63
CA THR A 304 -26.56 20.96 5.02
C THR A 304 -26.45 20.96 3.50
N LYS A 305 -26.31 22.16 2.88
CA LYS A 305 -26.20 22.32 1.44
C LYS A 305 -24.75 22.36 0.96
N PHE A 306 -24.41 21.53 -0.03
CA PHE A 306 -23.09 21.40 -0.60
C PHE A 306 -23.12 21.40 -2.12
N THR A 307 -21.96 21.73 -2.72
CA THR A 307 -21.68 21.52 -4.15
C THR A 307 -20.44 20.68 -4.24
N SER A 308 -20.51 19.57 -4.97
CA SER A 308 -19.39 18.65 -5.16
C SER A 308 -19.51 17.94 -6.50
N ARG A 309 -18.38 17.76 -7.18
CA ARG A 309 -18.29 17.06 -8.48
C ARG A 309 -19.25 17.62 -9.53
N GLY A 310 -19.54 18.93 -9.48
CA GLY A 310 -20.48 19.59 -10.38
C GLY A 310 -21.97 19.44 -10.02
N HIS A 311 -22.29 18.73 -8.94
CA HIS A 311 -23.64 18.57 -8.41
C HIS A 311 -23.88 19.45 -7.19
N THR A 312 -25.08 19.99 -7.05
CA THR A 312 -25.54 20.67 -5.83
C THR A 312 -26.65 19.85 -5.18
N PHE A 313 -26.52 19.60 -3.89
CA PHE A 313 -27.46 18.81 -3.09
C PHE A 313 -27.59 19.39 -1.69
N ASP A 314 -28.75 19.15 -1.05
CA ASP A 314 -28.99 19.52 0.33
C ASP A 314 -29.37 18.28 1.15
N LEU A 315 -28.55 17.93 2.16
CA LEU A 315 -28.82 16.76 3.00
C LEU A 315 -30.07 16.92 3.87
N ALA A 316 -30.59 18.15 4.02
CA ALA A 316 -31.84 18.41 4.71
C ALA A 316 -33.09 18.07 3.87
N ASP A 317 -32.95 17.97 2.54
CA ASP A 317 -34.04 17.60 1.66
C ASP A 317 -34.58 16.20 1.97
N GLU A 318 -35.78 15.89 1.47
CA GLU A 318 -36.31 14.53 1.47
C GLU A 318 -35.50 13.63 0.54
N TRP A 319 -34.97 12.51 1.05
CA TRP A 319 -34.19 11.59 0.27
C TRP A 319 -35.08 10.70 -0.59
N GLN A 320 -34.97 10.82 -1.90
CA GLN A 320 -35.73 10.03 -2.85
C GLN A 320 -35.35 8.54 -2.78
N ARG A 321 -36.34 7.67 -3.03
CA ARG A 321 -36.09 6.24 -3.21
C ARG A 321 -36.10 5.91 -4.71
N ILE A 322 -34.97 5.48 -5.25
CA ILE A 322 -34.78 5.14 -6.65
C ILE A 322 -34.73 3.60 -6.75
N ASP A 323 -35.64 3.03 -7.56
CA ASP A 323 -35.67 1.60 -7.82
C ASP A 323 -34.65 1.24 -8.90
N TYR A 324 -33.71 0.34 -8.56
CA TYR A 324 -32.59 -0.10 -9.41
C TYR A 324 -33.08 -0.70 -10.73
N VAL A 325 -34.01 -1.65 -10.66
CA VAL A 325 -34.54 -2.36 -11.84
C VAL A 325 -35.30 -1.40 -12.74
N LYS A 326 -36.17 -0.62 -12.12
CA LYS A 326 -37.03 0.33 -12.84
C LYS A 326 -36.22 1.40 -13.55
N ILE A 327 -35.23 2.03 -12.90
CA ILE A 327 -34.47 3.12 -13.51
C ILE A 327 -33.62 2.64 -14.68
N ILE A 328 -33.06 1.42 -14.63
CA ILE A 328 -32.34 0.83 -15.77
C ILE A 328 -33.30 0.54 -16.92
N HIS A 329 -34.47 -0.02 -16.63
CA HIS A 329 -35.49 -0.27 -17.63
C HIS A 329 -35.97 1.06 -18.28
N ASP A 330 -36.32 2.05 -17.48
CA ASP A 330 -36.85 3.32 -17.97
C ASP A 330 -35.82 4.11 -18.83
N THR A 331 -34.51 3.91 -18.52
CA THR A 331 -33.41 4.61 -19.22
C THR A 331 -32.98 3.92 -20.52
N PHE A 332 -32.91 2.60 -20.51
CA PHE A 332 -32.29 1.82 -21.60
C PHE A 332 -33.24 0.79 -22.24
N GLY A 333 -34.44 0.60 -21.72
CA GLY A 333 -35.36 -0.48 -22.15
C GLY A 333 -34.85 -1.90 -21.76
N VAL A 334 -33.93 -2.00 -20.83
CA VAL A 334 -33.29 -3.25 -20.42
C VAL A 334 -34.03 -3.84 -19.23
N ASP A 335 -34.57 -5.04 -19.39
CA ASP A 335 -34.94 -5.90 -18.28
C ASP A 335 -33.69 -6.68 -17.82
N ILE A 336 -33.19 -6.35 -16.64
CA ILE A 336 -31.93 -6.91 -16.12
C ILE A 336 -31.95 -8.43 -15.90
N PHE A 337 -33.15 -9.06 -15.87
CA PHE A 337 -33.31 -10.51 -15.71
C PHE A 337 -33.40 -11.25 -17.04
N THR A 338 -33.98 -10.64 -18.07
CA THR A 338 -34.33 -11.32 -19.32
C THR A 338 -33.60 -10.83 -20.55
N THR A 339 -33.19 -9.55 -20.60
CA THR A 339 -32.43 -8.98 -21.73
C THR A 339 -31.10 -9.74 -21.92
N SER A 340 -30.78 -10.08 -23.17
CA SER A 340 -29.55 -10.83 -23.47
C SER A 340 -28.29 -9.99 -23.24
N GLU A 341 -27.18 -10.65 -22.86
CA GLU A 341 -25.88 -9.98 -22.68
C GLU A 341 -25.42 -9.26 -23.95
N LYS A 342 -25.65 -9.86 -25.12
CA LYS A 342 -25.33 -9.24 -26.43
C LYS A 342 -26.04 -7.92 -26.65
N GLU A 343 -27.29 -7.83 -26.23
CA GLU A 343 -28.09 -6.60 -26.37
C GLU A 343 -27.59 -5.50 -25.39
N MET A 344 -27.31 -5.88 -24.15
CA MET A 344 -26.69 -4.98 -23.18
C MET A 344 -25.31 -4.47 -23.64
N GLN A 345 -24.46 -5.35 -24.19
CA GLN A 345 -23.17 -4.98 -24.78
C GLN A 345 -23.35 -3.97 -25.93
N LYS A 346 -24.34 -4.20 -26.81
CA LYS A 346 -24.65 -3.29 -27.92
C LYS A 346 -24.99 -1.90 -27.38
N ILE A 347 -25.87 -1.80 -26.38
CA ILE A 347 -26.27 -0.54 -25.76
C ILE A 347 -25.04 0.19 -25.16
N LEU A 348 -24.17 -0.53 -24.42
CA LEU A 348 -22.97 0.04 -23.84
C LEU A 348 -21.98 0.55 -24.89
N ASN A 349 -21.77 -0.22 -25.95
CA ASN A 349 -20.92 0.19 -27.07
C ASN A 349 -21.46 1.46 -27.78
N GLU A 350 -22.78 1.55 -28.00
CA GLU A 350 -23.44 2.75 -28.57
C GLU A 350 -23.27 3.99 -27.65
N LYS A 351 -23.09 3.78 -26.34
CA LYS A 351 -22.78 4.83 -25.35
C LYS A 351 -21.30 5.11 -25.19
N GLY A 352 -20.43 4.44 -25.96
CA GLY A 352 -18.96 4.65 -25.92
C GLY A 352 -18.27 4.03 -24.71
N VAL A 353 -18.87 3.01 -24.09
CA VAL A 353 -18.25 2.29 -22.97
C VAL A 353 -17.37 1.18 -23.52
N GLU A 354 -16.07 1.26 -23.28
CA GLU A 354 -15.13 0.18 -23.57
C GLU A 354 -15.24 -0.89 -22.45
N LEU A 355 -15.59 -2.12 -22.85
CA LEU A 355 -15.66 -3.27 -21.95
C LEU A 355 -14.30 -3.94 -21.89
N THR A 356 -13.67 -3.96 -20.73
CA THR A 356 -12.37 -4.59 -20.48
C THR A 356 -12.51 -5.72 -19.46
N GLY A 357 -11.70 -6.77 -19.59
CA GLY A 357 -11.71 -7.90 -18.67
C GLY A 357 -12.87 -8.88 -18.89
N ILE A 358 -13.34 -9.54 -17.81
CA ILE A 358 -14.42 -10.51 -17.84
C ILE A 358 -15.74 -9.78 -18.13
N VAL A 359 -16.43 -10.19 -19.19
CA VAL A 359 -17.74 -9.66 -19.57
C VAL A 359 -18.81 -10.69 -19.21
N ASN A 360 -19.56 -10.41 -18.16
CA ASN A 360 -20.71 -11.21 -17.71
C ASN A 360 -21.91 -10.29 -17.44
N ARG A 361 -23.09 -10.87 -17.19
CA ARG A 361 -24.31 -10.12 -16.91
C ARG A 361 -24.15 -9.06 -15.83
N SER A 362 -23.53 -9.42 -14.72
CA SER A 362 -23.32 -8.52 -13.56
C SER A 362 -22.51 -7.28 -13.96
N ARG A 363 -21.40 -7.46 -14.67
CA ARG A 363 -20.54 -6.35 -15.14
C ARG A 363 -21.24 -5.46 -16.18
N LEU A 364 -22.08 -6.05 -17.03
CA LEU A 364 -22.86 -5.28 -18.02
C LEU A 364 -23.89 -4.38 -17.33
N ILE A 365 -24.63 -4.92 -16.35
CA ILE A 365 -25.63 -4.18 -15.59
C ILE A 365 -24.97 -3.08 -14.76
N ASP A 366 -23.84 -3.36 -14.09
CA ASP A 366 -23.06 -2.37 -13.36
C ASP A 366 -22.60 -1.21 -14.27
N ASN A 367 -22.15 -1.50 -15.49
CA ASN A 367 -21.76 -0.45 -16.44
C ASN A 367 -22.95 0.39 -16.91
N LEU A 368 -24.13 -0.20 -17.13
CA LEU A 368 -25.36 0.57 -17.42
C LEU A 368 -25.72 1.48 -16.24
N TRP A 369 -25.67 0.94 -15.02
CA TRP A 369 -25.92 1.72 -13.80
C TRP A 369 -24.93 2.88 -13.64
N LYS A 370 -23.65 2.66 -13.88
CA LYS A 370 -22.61 3.73 -13.81
C LYS A 370 -22.90 4.92 -14.72
N LEU A 371 -23.56 4.71 -15.86
CA LEU A 371 -23.98 5.82 -16.75
C LEU A 371 -25.12 6.64 -16.13
N ILE A 372 -26.11 5.97 -15.53
CA ILE A 372 -27.26 6.63 -14.89
C ILE A 372 -26.82 7.38 -13.64
N ARG A 373 -26.09 6.72 -12.77
CA ARG A 373 -25.65 7.22 -11.47
C ARG A 373 -25.03 8.61 -11.54
N LYS A 374 -24.20 8.87 -12.55
CA LYS A 374 -23.51 10.14 -12.76
C LYS A 374 -24.46 11.33 -12.96
N THR A 375 -25.72 11.10 -13.30
CA THR A 375 -26.71 12.16 -13.50
C THR A 375 -27.51 12.51 -12.23
N ILE A 376 -27.36 11.73 -11.16
CA ILE A 376 -28.14 11.87 -9.94
C ILE A 376 -27.38 12.74 -8.94
N ALA A 377 -27.87 13.95 -8.69
CA ALA A 377 -27.27 14.83 -7.68
C ALA A 377 -27.44 14.26 -6.26
N GLY A 378 -28.56 13.63 -5.97
CA GLY A 378 -28.94 13.19 -4.63
C GLY A 378 -29.35 14.36 -3.72
N PRO A 379 -29.55 14.13 -2.42
CA PRO A 379 -29.40 12.84 -1.75
C PRO A 379 -30.54 11.88 -2.10
N ALA A 380 -30.21 10.60 -2.29
CA ALA A 380 -31.20 9.57 -2.59
C ALA A 380 -30.76 8.20 -2.07
N PHE A 381 -31.71 7.29 -1.91
CA PHE A 381 -31.46 5.87 -1.70
C PHE A 381 -31.76 5.09 -2.97
N LEU A 382 -30.79 4.32 -3.46
CA LEU A 382 -31.01 3.29 -4.45
C LEU A 382 -31.45 2.02 -3.74
N ILE A 383 -32.56 1.43 -4.16
CA ILE A 383 -33.16 0.23 -3.53
C ILE A 383 -33.46 -0.84 -4.60
N ASN A 384 -33.82 -2.03 -4.15
CA ASN A 384 -34.22 -3.16 -5.03
C ASN A 384 -33.10 -3.65 -5.95
N GLU A 385 -31.87 -3.75 -5.44
CA GLU A 385 -30.76 -4.35 -6.16
C GLU A 385 -31.00 -5.86 -6.35
N PRO A 386 -30.62 -6.45 -7.52
CA PRO A 386 -30.78 -7.88 -7.75
C PRO A 386 -29.97 -8.77 -6.79
N ALA A 387 -30.55 -9.88 -6.39
CA ALA A 387 -29.95 -10.83 -5.46
C ALA A 387 -28.59 -11.40 -5.96
N PHE A 388 -28.41 -11.56 -7.25
CA PHE A 388 -27.15 -12.07 -7.83
C PHE A 388 -26.00 -11.05 -7.80
N LEU A 389 -26.29 -9.76 -7.53
CA LEU A 389 -25.28 -8.71 -7.29
C LEU A 389 -24.98 -8.50 -5.80
N SER A 390 -25.69 -9.18 -4.90
CA SER A 390 -25.68 -8.87 -3.47
C SER A 390 -25.56 -10.16 -2.62
N PRO A 391 -24.39 -10.81 -2.58
CA PRO A 391 -24.23 -12.15 -2.00
C PRO A 391 -24.48 -12.24 -0.48
N LEU A 392 -24.51 -11.12 0.25
CA LEU A 392 -24.69 -11.06 1.70
C LEU A 392 -26.03 -10.44 2.12
N SER A 393 -26.77 -9.86 1.16
CA SER A 393 -28.02 -9.16 1.44
C SER A 393 -29.21 -10.10 1.38
N LYS A 394 -30.13 -9.97 2.32
CA LYS A 394 -31.35 -10.76 2.41
C LYS A 394 -32.27 -10.51 1.21
N SER A 395 -32.82 -11.60 0.64
CA SER A 395 -33.82 -11.49 -0.39
C SER A 395 -35.14 -10.94 0.12
N ARG A 396 -35.85 -10.14 -0.69
CA ARG A 396 -37.19 -9.68 -0.38
C ARG A 396 -38.17 -10.83 -0.37
N THR A 397 -39.16 -10.76 0.51
CA THR A 397 -40.20 -11.81 0.63
C THR A 397 -41.25 -11.78 -0.49
N ASP A 398 -41.48 -10.57 -1.05
CA ASP A 398 -42.45 -10.36 -2.14
C ASP A 398 -41.87 -10.63 -3.53
N ASP A 399 -40.57 -10.40 -3.74
CA ASP A 399 -39.81 -10.77 -4.93
C ASP A 399 -38.40 -11.24 -4.55
N PRO A 400 -38.15 -12.53 -4.43
CA PRO A 400 -36.83 -13.06 -3.99
C PRO A 400 -35.69 -12.85 -4.98
N ARG A 401 -35.94 -12.32 -6.17
CA ARG A 401 -34.91 -11.90 -7.12
C ARG A 401 -34.24 -10.58 -6.72
N LEU A 402 -34.90 -9.80 -5.83
CA LEU A 402 -34.46 -8.51 -5.30
C LEU A 402 -34.02 -8.65 -3.84
N THR A 403 -33.23 -7.69 -3.39
CA THR A 403 -32.71 -7.66 -2.02
C THR A 403 -33.23 -6.48 -1.21
N GLU A 404 -33.24 -6.64 0.10
CA GLU A 404 -33.44 -5.59 1.09
C GLU A 404 -32.13 -4.80 1.29
N ARG A 405 -31.66 -4.14 0.23
CA ARG A 405 -30.42 -3.37 0.18
C ARG A 405 -30.68 -1.93 -0.26
N TYR A 406 -29.88 -1.02 0.25
CA TYR A 406 -29.85 0.36 -0.23
C TYR A 406 -28.42 0.86 -0.44
N HIS A 407 -28.25 1.78 -1.39
CA HIS A 407 -27.05 2.60 -1.53
C HIS A 407 -27.42 4.07 -1.33
N VAL A 408 -26.52 4.84 -0.73
CA VAL A 408 -26.66 6.29 -0.60
C VAL A 408 -26.05 6.97 -1.80
N LEU A 409 -26.85 7.69 -2.56
CA LEU A 409 -26.43 8.43 -3.74
C LEU A 409 -26.31 9.91 -3.42
N ILE A 410 -25.10 10.46 -3.58
CA ILE A 410 -24.79 11.88 -3.44
C ILE A 410 -23.75 12.28 -4.48
N GLY A 411 -23.96 13.39 -5.21
CA GLY A 411 -22.99 13.93 -6.15
C GLY A 411 -22.61 12.99 -7.30
N GLY A 412 -23.55 12.18 -7.78
CA GLY A 412 -23.30 11.21 -8.85
C GLY A 412 -22.57 9.93 -8.42
N SER A 413 -22.40 9.72 -7.12
CA SER A 413 -21.65 8.57 -6.56
C SER A 413 -22.42 7.86 -5.44
N GLU A 414 -22.09 6.58 -5.25
CA GLU A 414 -22.52 5.77 -4.12
C GLU A 414 -21.54 5.97 -2.96
N LEU A 415 -21.97 6.64 -1.90
CA LEU A 415 -21.10 6.98 -0.77
C LEU A 415 -21.21 6.04 0.43
N ALA A 416 -22.28 5.26 0.47
CA ALA A 416 -22.55 4.30 1.53
C ALA A 416 -23.48 3.21 1.03
N ASN A 417 -23.52 2.08 1.72
CA ASN A 417 -24.50 1.04 1.50
C ASN A 417 -24.88 0.36 2.82
N GLY A 418 -26.05 -0.28 2.82
CA GLY A 418 -26.52 -1.10 3.93
C GLY A 418 -27.65 -2.01 3.49
N TYR A 419 -27.92 -3.05 4.28
CA TYR A 419 -28.94 -4.05 3.96
C TYR A 419 -29.41 -4.82 5.18
N SER A 420 -30.54 -5.49 5.04
CA SER A 420 -30.91 -6.59 5.94
C SER A 420 -30.01 -7.79 5.65
N GLU A 421 -29.44 -8.37 6.69
CA GLU A 421 -28.44 -9.44 6.58
C GLU A 421 -29.09 -10.79 6.32
N ILE A 422 -28.45 -11.63 5.50
CA ILE A 422 -28.83 -13.03 5.40
C ILE A 422 -28.52 -13.69 6.75
N ASN A 423 -29.54 -14.31 7.33
CA ASN A 423 -29.44 -15.08 8.57
C ASN A 423 -29.92 -16.54 8.40
N ASP A 424 -30.13 -16.98 7.16
CA ASP A 424 -30.36 -18.36 6.78
C ASP A 424 -29.03 -18.99 6.35
N PRO A 425 -28.47 -19.97 7.09
CA PRO A 425 -27.18 -20.59 6.76
C PRO A 425 -27.19 -21.31 5.40
N ALA A 426 -28.32 -21.89 5.00
CA ALA A 426 -28.43 -22.60 3.73
C ALA A 426 -28.42 -21.62 2.54
N GLU A 427 -29.14 -20.50 2.65
CA GLU A 427 -29.09 -19.43 1.65
C GLU A 427 -27.67 -18.83 1.56
N GLN A 428 -27.05 -18.53 2.68
CA GLN A 428 -25.70 -17.95 2.70
C GLN A 428 -24.65 -18.90 2.09
N LEU A 429 -24.70 -20.17 2.42
CA LEU A 429 -23.80 -21.17 1.82
C LEU A 429 -23.95 -21.22 0.29
N ASN A 430 -25.20 -21.25 -0.20
CA ASN A 430 -25.45 -21.28 -1.65
C ASN A 430 -24.88 -20.02 -2.33
N ARG A 431 -25.03 -18.83 -1.72
CA ARG A 431 -24.45 -17.57 -2.23
C ARG A 431 -22.93 -17.60 -2.26
N PHE A 432 -22.28 -18.14 -1.24
CA PHE A 432 -20.82 -18.30 -1.21
C PHE A 432 -20.32 -19.32 -2.25
N LEU A 433 -21.05 -20.41 -2.46
CA LEU A 433 -20.70 -21.38 -3.51
C LEU A 433 -20.81 -20.78 -4.91
N ASP A 434 -21.78 -19.89 -5.16
CA ASP A 434 -21.86 -19.16 -6.41
C ASP A 434 -20.70 -18.16 -6.58
N GLN A 435 -20.29 -17.46 -5.52
CA GLN A 435 -19.08 -16.62 -5.53
C GLN A 435 -17.82 -17.44 -5.78
N GLN A 436 -17.70 -18.63 -5.17
CA GLN A 436 -16.56 -19.52 -5.38
C GLN A 436 -16.45 -19.96 -6.86
N LYS A 437 -17.57 -20.23 -7.53
CA LYS A 437 -17.58 -20.54 -8.98
C LYS A 437 -17.04 -19.37 -9.82
N LEU A 438 -17.38 -18.11 -9.46
CA LEU A 438 -16.85 -16.93 -10.14
C LEU A 438 -15.34 -16.83 -9.95
N ARG A 439 -14.82 -17.10 -8.75
CA ARG A 439 -13.36 -17.14 -8.48
C ARG A 439 -12.66 -18.22 -9.32
N GLU A 440 -13.24 -19.42 -9.42
CA GLU A 440 -12.71 -20.50 -10.25
C GLU A 440 -12.69 -20.15 -11.75
N GLN A 441 -13.54 -19.22 -12.18
CA GLN A 441 -13.57 -18.66 -13.52
C GLN A 441 -12.60 -17.47 -13.71
N GLY A 442 -11.84 -17.10 -12.66
CA GLY A 442 -10.81 -16.06 -12.69
C GLY A 442 -11.26 -14.68 -12.18
N ASP A 443 -12.41 -14.57 -11.51
CA ASP A 443 -12.84 -13.33 -10.86
C ASP A 443 -12.23 -13.21 -9.46
N ASP A 444 -11.05 -12.61 -9.37
CA ASP A 444 -10.32 -12.43 -8.09
C ASP A 444 -11.01 -11.47 -7.11
N GLU A 445 -12.01 -10.69 -7.56
CA GLU A 445 -12.78 -9.77 -6.71
C GLU A 445 -13.97 -10.47 -6.03
N ALA A 446 -14.44 -11.62 -6.56
CA ALA A 446 -15.53 -12.38 -5.97
C ALA A 446 -15.17 -12.85 -4.54
N GLN A 447 -16.16 -12.96 -3.66
CA GLN A 447 -15.93 -13.27 -2.25
C GLN A 447 -15.42 -14.72 -2.06
N MET A 448 -14.57 -14.89 -1.04
CA MET A 448 -14.08 -16.21 -0.64
C MET A 448 -15.15 -16.97 0.14
N LEU A 449 -15.13 -18.31 0.03
CA LEU A 449 -15.96 -19.17 0.83
C LEU A 449 -15.49 -19.17 2.29
N ASP A 450 -16.31 -18.61 3.18
CA ASP A 450 -16.06 -18.57 4.62
C ASP A 450 -17.00 -19.55 5.35
N ILE A 451 -16.53 -20.78 5.53
CA ILE A 451 -17.32 -21.85 6.19
C ILE A 451 -17.48 -21.58 7.68
N ASP A 452 -16.51 -20.99 8.34
CA ASP A 452 -16.58 -20.61 9.76
C ASP A 452 -17.69 -19.57 10.02
N TYR A 453 -17.92 -18.68 9.06
CA TYR A 453 -19.06 -17.76 9.11
C TYR A 453 -20.40 -18.48 8.91
N VAL A 454 -20.48 -19.45 7.98
CA VAL A 454 -21.69 -20.26 7.78
C VAL A 454 -22.00 -21.09 9.04
N GLU A 455 -20.99 -21.72 9.65
CA GLU A 455 -21.13 -22.44 10.91
C GLU A 455 -21.68 -21.54 12.02
N MET A 456 -21.22 -20.30 12.14
CA MET A 456 -21.79 -19.32 13.08
C MET A 456 -23.29 -19.10 12.82
N LEU A 457 -23.69 -18.98 11.55
CA LEU A 457 -25.13 -18.83 11.22
C LEU A 457 -25.96 -20.08 11.58
N GLU A 458 -25.38 -21.29 11.56
CA GLU A 458 -26.04 -22.51 12.02
C GLU A 458 -26.33 -22.49 13.54
N TYR A 459 -25.52 -21.77 14.34
CA TYR A 459 -25.82 -21.51 15.74
C TYR A 459 -26.87 -20.41 15.94
N GLY A 460 -27.15 -19.62 14.91
CA GLY A 460 -28.18 -18.60 14.87
C GLY A 460 -27.67 -17.17 14.94
N MET A 461 -28.21 -16.34 14.07
CA MET A 461 -28.06 -14.89 14.10
C MET A 461 -29.45 -14.24 14.04
N PRO A 462 -29.79 -13.27 14.92
CA PRO A 462 -31.08 -12.59 14.86
C PRO A 462 -31.24 -11.80 13.56
N PRO A 463 -32.47 -11.40 13.18
CA PRO A 463 -32.67 -10.40 12.14
C PRO A 463 -31.80 -9.18 12.41
N THR A 464 -30.98 -8.79 11.44
CA THR A 464 -29.95 -7.77 11.61
C THR A 464 -29.88 -6.91 10.37
N SER A 465 -29.58 -5.63 10.52
CA SER A 465 -29.24 -4.76 9.41
C SER A 465 -27.86 -4.14 9.61
N GLY A 466 -27.02 -4.19 8.57
CA GLY A 466 -25.71 -3.59 8.52
C GLY A 466 -25.66 -2.33 7.65
N HIS A 467 -24.64 -1.51 7.88
CA HIS A 467 -24.31 -0.34 7.06
C HIS A 467 -22.82 -0.08 7.07
N GLY A 468 -22.31 0.40 5.95
CA GLY A 468 -20.93 0.85 5.84
C GLY A 468 -20.81 2.14 5.02
N HIS A 469 -19.99 3.07 5.52
CA HIS A 469 -19.52 4.19 4.73
C HIS A 469 -18.06 4.52 5.02
N SER A 470 -17.38 5.03 4.01
CA SER A 470 -15.99 5.39 4.11
C SER A 470 -15.78 6.90 4.18
N GLU A 471 -14.54 7.32 4.29
CA GLU A 471 -14.14 8.72 4.21
C GLU A 471 -14.48 9.39 2.85
N ARG A 472 -15.01 8.65 1.86
CA ARG A 472 -15.54 9.24 0.62
C ARG A 472 -16.65 10.27 0.91
N LEU A 473 -17.49 10.03 1.92
CA LEU A 473 -18.47 11.04 2.35
C LEU A 473 -17.77 12.36 2.71
N PHE A 474 -16.70 12.32 3.49
CA PHE A 474 -15.90 13.50 3.82
C PHE A 474 -15.34 14.18 2.55
N TRP A 475 -14.77 13.39 1.62
CA TRP A 475 -14.20 13.95 0.38
C TRP A 475 -15.26 14.67 -0.47
N PHE A 476 -16.49 14.16 -0.51
CA PHE A 476 -17.60 14.80 -1.21
C PHE A 476 -18.06 16.07 -0.50
N LEU A 477 -18.13 16.10 0.83
CA LEU A 477 -18.48 17.32 1.56
C LEU A 477 -17.41 18.41 1.46
N GLU A 478 -16.14 18.05 1.26
CA GLU A 478 -15.01 18.96 1.04
C GLU A 478 -14.75 19.28 -0.45
N ASP A 479 -15.46 18.65 -1.38
CA ASP A 479 -15.20 18.70 -2.84
C ASP A 479 -13.73 18.46 -3.17
N CYS A 480 -13.12 17.43 -2.60
CA CYS A 480 -11.73 17.08 -2.80
C CYS A 480 -11.55 15.63 -3.27
N THR A 481 -10.40 15.30 -3.85
CA THR A 481 -10.04 13.94 -4.21
C THR A 481 -9.62 13.14 -2.97
N GLY A 482 -9.61 11.81 -3.06
CA GLY A 482 -9.15 10.94 -1.98
C GLY A 482 -7.72 11.26 -1.53
N ARG A 483 -6.81 11.54 -2.47
CA ARG A 483 -5.43 11.95 -2.15
C ARG A 483 -5.35 13.30 -1.43
N GLU A 484 -6.18 14.27 -1.82
CA GLU A 484 -6.26 15.57 -1.15
C GLU A 484 -6.84 15.44 0.26
N GLY A 485 -7.83 14.55 0.44
CA GLY A 485 -8.49 14.27 1.72
C GLY A 485 -7.75 13.29 2.63
N THR A 486 -6.56 12.81 2.24
CA THR A 486 -5.72 11.88 3.03
C THR A 486 -4.39 12.53 3.36
N LEU A 487 -3.96 12.41 4.65
CA LEU A 487 -2.70 13.03 5.11
C LEU A 487 -1.49 12.49 4.34
N PHE A 488 -1.34 11.19 4.29
CA PHE A 488 -0.24 10.52 3.61
C PHE A 488 -0.80 9.46 2.66
N PRO A 489 -1.25 9.85 1.45
CA PRO A 489 -1.74 8.88 0.48
C PRO A 489 -0.61 7.97 0.01
N LEU A 490 -0.94 6.71 -0.29
CA LEU A 490 0.03 5.77 -0.82
C LEU A 490 0.51 6.25 -2.20
N LEU A 491 1.81 6.44 -2.33
CA LEU A 491 2.44 6.93 -3.55
C LEU A 491 3.65 6.06 -3.88
N ARG A 492 3.92 5.89 -5.17
CA ARG A 492 5.18 5.29 -5.60
C ARG A 492 6.34 6.11 -5.04
N ARG A 493 7.33 5.46 -4.42
CA ARG A 493 8.52 6.14 -3.88
C ARG A 493 9.28 6.84 -5.01
N ASP A 494 9.66 8.09 -4.76
CA ASP A 494 10.44 8.90 -5.68
C ASP A 494 11.26 9.94 -4.88
N PHE A 495 12.51 10.16 -5.26
CA PHE A 495 13.38 11.16 -4.68
C PHE A 495 13.69 12.24 -5.71
N ASP A 496 13.45 13.50 -5.35
CA ASP A 496 13.87 14.60 -6.22
C ASP A 496 15.40 14.69 -6.32
N GLN A 497 15.84 15.37 -7.38
CA GLN A 497 17.28 15.53 -7.67
C GLN A 497 18.05 16.23 -6.55
N HIS A 498 17.42 17.16 -5.80
CA HIS A 498 18.05 17.84 -4.68
C HIS A 498 18.31 16.87 -3.52
N THR A 499 17.34 16.02 -3.22
CA THR A 499 17.47 14.97 -2.21
C THR A 499 18.58 13.99 -2.58
N LEU A 500 18.67 13.57 -3.84
CA LEU A 500 19.71 12.68 -4.33
C LEU A 500 21.11 13.32 -4.32
N LYS A 501 21.22 14.64 -4.53
CA LYS A 501 22.48 15.38 -4.39
C LYS A 501 22.94 15.47 -2.94
N ILE A 502 22.00 15.73 -2.00
CA ILE A 502 22.31 15.85 -0.56
C ILE A 502 22.62 14.46 0.04
N TYR A 503 21.98 13.41 -0.43
CA TYR A 503 22.11 12.05 0.05
C TYR A 503 22.45 11.09 -1.12
N PRO A 504 23.69 11.16 -1.66
CA PRO A 504 24.05 10.39 -2.86
C PRO A 504 23.97 8.87 -2.67
N PHE A 505 24.07 8.36 -1.43
CA PHE A 505 23.91 6.96 -1.09
C PHE A 505 22.50 6.42 -1.41
N LEU A 506 21.48 7.29 -1.50
CA LEU A 506 20.12 6.86 -1.89
C LEU A 506 20.07 6.21 -3.27
N LYS A 507 20.95 6.60 -4.20
CA LYS A 507 21.07 5.95 -5.52
C LYS A 507 21.47 4.49 -5.42
N GLN A 508 22.24 4.12 -4.40
CA GLN A 508 22.64 2.74 -4.13
C GLN A 508 21.51 1.99 -3.40
N VAL A 509 20.86 2.65 -2.44
CA VAL A 509 19.70 2.11 -1.72
C VAL A 509 18.53 1.82 -2.68
N GLU A 510 18.24 2.70 -3.65
CA GLU A 510 17.22 2.44 -4.68
C GLU A 510 17.57 1.27 -5.59
N LYS A 511 18.86 1.06 -5.87
CA LYS A 511 19.32 -0.11 -6.64
C LYS A 511 19.23 -1.41 -5.83
N SER A 512 19.36 -1.37 -4.52
CA SER A 512 19.33 -2.54 -3.62
C SER A 512 17.95 -2.88 -3.06
N GLN A 513 17.02 -1.92 -3.04
CA GLN A 513 15.64 -2.09 -2.61
C GLN A 513 14.70 -2.02 -3.83
N TYR A 514 14.57 -3.15 -4.55
CA TYR A 514 13.49 -3.40 -5.51
C TYR A 514 13.47 -2.49 -6.77
N LYS A 515 14.24 -2.86 -7.77
CA LYS A 515 13.66 -2.82 -9.11
C LYS A 515 12.86 -4.11 -9.29
N GLU A 516 11.57 -4.09 -9.03
CA GLU A 516 10.63 -4.89 -9.80
C GLU A 516 10.63 -4.31 -11.23
N ALA A 517 11.70 -4.51 -11.94
CA ALA A 517 11.71 -4.29 -13.37
C ALA A 517 11.28 -5.61 -13.98
N HIS A 518 9.97 -5.80 -14.09
CA HIS A 518 9.47 -6.75 -15.06
C HIS A 518 9.74 -6.13 -16.46
N ASP A 519 10.97 -6.27 -16.90
CA ASP A 519 11.33 -6.06 -18.30
C ASP A 519 11.16 -7.42 -18.99
N PRO A 520 10.06 -7.64 -19.74
CA PRO A 520 9.81 -8.91 -20.41
C PRO A 520 10.88 -9.24 -21.46
N SER A 521 11.73 -8.27 -21.81
CA SER A 521 12.89 -8.52 -22.69
C SER A 521 14.02 -9.30 -21.99
N LEU A 522 14.08 -9.29 -20.65
CA LEU A 522 15.12 -10.01 -19.90
C LEU A 522 14.69 -11.46 -19.60
N LEU A 523 13.47 -11.65 -19.06
CA LEU A 523 12.91 -12.98 -18.81
C LEU A 523 11.39 -12.92 -18.90
N SER A 524 10.79 -13.88 -19.58
CA SER A 524 9.34 -14.03 -19.66
C SER A 524 8.92 -15.50 -19.56
N ILE A 525 7.64 -15.74 -19.30
CA ILE A 525 7.02 -17.06 -19.33
C ILE A 525 6.06 -17.06 -20.52
N SER A 526 6.18 -18.05 -21.41
CA SER A 526 5.27 -18.13 -22.57
C SER A 526 3.83 -18.34 -22.14
N HIS A 527 2.89 -17.87 -22.97
CA HIS A 527 1.46 -17.97 -22.69
C HIS A 527 1.01 -19.42 -22.43
N ASP A 528 1.52 -20.37 -23.20
CA ASP A 528 1.13 -21.78 -23.07
C ASP A 528 1.63 -22.41 -21.76
N VAL A 529 2.82 -22.00 -21.29
CA VAL A 529 3.36 -22.41 -19.99
C VAL A 529 2.56 -21.77 -18.86
N SER A 530 2.28 -20.45 -18.94
CA SER A 530 1.47 -19.74 -17.95
C SER A 530 0.08 -20.34 -17.83
N LYS A 531 -0.56 -20.66 -18.95
CA LYS A 531 -1.88 -21.28 -18.98
C LYS A 531 -1.91 -22.68 -18.35
N LYS A 532 -0.85 -23.49 -18.61
CA LYS A 532 -0.77 -24.84 -18.04
C LYS A 532 -0.42 -24.84 -16.56
N TRP A 533 0.43 -23.92 -16.14
CA TRP A 533 0.92 -23.80 -14.75
C TRP A 533 0.91 -22.36 -14.24
N PRO A 534 -0.26 -21.85 -13.85
CA PRO A 534 -0.45 -20.46 -13.42
C PRO A 534 0.27 -20.11 -12.10
N SER A 535 0.76 -21.13 -11.37
CA SER A 535 1.48 -20.96 -10.11
C SER A 535 3.00 -20.79 -10.26
N ILE A 536 3.54 -20.80 -11.50
CA ILE A 536 4.99 -20.64 -11.72
C ILE A 536 5.43 -19.22 -11.32
N ASN A 537 6.49 -19.16 -10.51
CA ASN A 537 7.20 -17.94 -10.15
C ASN A 537 8.68 -18.13 -10.42
N LEU A 538 9.28 -17.27 -11.24
CA LEU A 538 10.70 -17.34 -11.59
C LEU A 538 11.44 -16.16 -10.98
N GLY A 539 12.44 -16.41 -10.15
CA GLY A 539 13.39 -15.39 -9.72
C GLY A 539 14.50 -15.24 -10.77
N PHE A 540 14.97 -14.03 -11.01
CA PHE A 540 16.15 -13.80 -11.83
C PHE A 540 16.99 -12.65 -11.29
N ALA A 541 18.31 -12.71 -11.56
CA ALA A 541 19.21 -11.60 -11.32
C ALA A 541 20.33 -11.56 -12.36
N ILE A 542 20.77 -10.36 -12.70
CA ILE A 542 22.00 -10.12 -13.47
C ILE A 542 23.04 -9.53 -12.52
N ILE A 543 24.18 -10.20 -12.39
CA ILE A 543 25.32 -9.71 -11.60
C ILE A 543 26.52 -9.51 -12.54
N LYS A 544 27.05 -8.30 -12.56
CA LYS A 544 28.19 -7.89 -13.39
C LYS A 544 29.48 -7.89 -12.58
N ASN A 545 30.61 -8.05 -13.28
CA ASN A 545 31.96 -7.95 -12.71
C ASN A 545 32.22 -8.99 -11.61
N VAL A 546 31.70 -10.21 -11.74
CA VAL A 546 32.03 -11.31 -10.81
C VAL A 546 33.47 -11.82 -11.06
N SER A 547 34.06 -12.34 -10.01
CA SER A 547 35.37 -13.01 -10.02
C SER A 547 35.21 -14.44 -9.50
N ILE A 548 34.98 -15.36 -10.44
CA ILE A 548 34.79 -16.77 -10.12
C ILE A 548 36.15 -17.44 -9.99
N LYS A 549 36.34 -18.19 -8.90
CA LYS A 549 37.57 -18.94 -8.60
C LYS A 549 37.29 -20.43 -8.59
N LYS A 550 38.34 -21.23 -8.69
CA LYS A 550 38.23 -22.69 -8.58
C LYS A 550 37.72 -23.14 -7.23
N SER A 551 38.17 -22.51 -6.12
CA SER A 551 37.77 -22.77 -4.75
C SER A 551 38.01 -21.55 -3.87
N ASP A 552 37.37 -21.53 -2.68
CA ASP A 552 37.62 -20.56 -1.60
C ASP A 552 37.47 -21.31 -0.27
N ASP A 553 38.50 -21.25 0.60
CA ASP A 553 38.57 -22.01 1.85
C ASP A 553 37.38 -21.69 2.78
N ARG A 554 36.91 -20.45 2.82
CA ARG A 554 35.76 -20.04 3.66
C ARG A 554 34.45 -20.63 3.12
N LEU A 555 34.31 -20.76 1.79
CA LEU A 555 33.16 -21.41 1.19
C LEU A 555 33.18 -22.92 1.47
N ASP A 556 34.36 -23.54 1.45
CA ASP A 556 34.50 -24.94 1.79
C ASP A 556 34.20 -25.21 3.29
N GLU A 557 34.50 -24.28 4.19
CA GLU A 557 34.05 -24.34 5.60
C GLU A 557 32.52 -24.27 5.70
N GLU A 558 31.83 -23.34 5.02
CA GLU A 558 30.36 -23.28 4.99
C GLU A 558 29.73 -24.56 4.41
N LYS A 559 30.33 -25.14 3.37
CA LYS A 559 29.90 -26.44 2.82
C LYS A 559 29.94 -27.52 3.89
N LEU A 560 31.03 -27.58 4.68
CA LEU A 560 31.17 -28.54 5.78
C LEU A 560 30.12 -28.33 6.89
N GLU A 561 29.81 -27.11 7.24
CA GLU A 561 28.75 -26.80 8.21
C GLU A 561 27.37 -27.26 7.76
N ILE A 562 27.01 -26.99 6.51
CA ILE A 562 25.73 -27.47 5.95
C ILE A 562 25.71 -28.99 5.89
N LEU A 563 26.81 -29.66 5.48
CA LEU A 563 26.89 -31.12 5.48
C LEU A 563 26.68 -31.71 6.87
N LYS A 564 27.26 -31.10 7.90
CA LYS A 564 27.06 -31.50 9.31
C LYS A 564 25.59 -31.30 9.75
N SER A 565 24.95 -30.19 9.38
CA SER A 565 23.54 -29.92 9.72
C SER A 565 22.57 -30.91 9.07
N LEU A 566 22.93 -31.48 7.94
CA LEU A 566 22.15 -32.45 7.17
C LEU A 566 22.61 -33.89 7.37
N ASP A 567 23.50 -34.17 8.33
CA ASP A 567 24.13 -35.51 8.53
C ASP A 567 23.12 -36.61 8.88
N SER A 568 22.04 -36.26 9.57
CA SER A 568 20.95 -37.18 9.94
C SER A 568 19.83 -37.27 8.86
N LEU A 569 19.95 -36.56 7.72
CA LEU A 569 18.92 -36.55 6.72
C LEU A 569 18.73 -37.91 6.03
N THR A 570 17.50 -38.40 6.01
CA THR A 570 17.16 -39.69 5.37
C THR A 570 16.47 -39.50 4.01
N THR A 571 16.50 -40.55 3.20
CA THR A 571 15.80 -40.55 1.90
C THR A 571 14.29 -40.38 2.05
N GLU A 572 13.71 -40.94 3.12
CA GLU A 572 12.29 -40.81 3.46
C GLU A 572 11.92 -39.37 3.74
N GLN A 573 12.72 -38.66 4.51
CA GLN A 573 12.54 -37.23 4.81
C GLN A 573 12.65 -36.40 3.53
N ILE A 574 13.64 -36.67 2.66
CA ILE A 574 13.77 -35.99 1.35
C ILE A 574 12.50 -36.17 0.51
N ASN A 575 11.95 -37.40 0.48
CA ASN A 575 10.74 -37.69 -0.26
C ASN A 575 9.49 -36.99 0.26
N ALA A 576 9.50 -36.52 1.51
CA ALA A 576 8.38 -35.85 2.18
C ALA A 576 8.42 -34.32 2.06
N PHE A 577 9.53 -33.72 1.61
CA PHE A 577 9.63 -32.27 1.48
C PHE A 577 8.63 -31.74 0.43
N PRO A 578 7.84 -30.72 0.77
CA PRO A 578 6.84 -30.15 -0.15
C PRO A 578 7.47 -29.65 -1.47
N GLU A 579 8.64 -29.05 -1.40
CA GLU A 579 9.36 -28.53 -2.56
C GLU A 579 9.78 -29.68 -3.50
N VAL A 580 10.30 -30.76 -2.93
CA VAL A 580 10.69 -31.95 -3.72
C VAL A 580 9.46 -32.58 -4.39
N LEU A 581 8.34 -32.67 -3.66
CA LEU A 581 7.06 -33.15 -4.21
C LEU A 581 6.54 -32.26 -5.33
N SER A 582 6.72 -30.92 -5.22
CA SER A 582 6.34 -29.95 -6.24
C SER A 582 7.11 -30.18 -7.55
N TYR A 583 8.43 -30.35 -7.51
CA TYR A 583 9.20 -30.66 -8.72
C TYR A 583 8.86 -32.01 -9.31
N ARG A 584 8.66 -33.04 -8.49
CA ARG A 584 8.25 -34.37 -8.99
C ARG A 584 6.90 -34.33 -9.68
N LYS A 585 5.95 -33.58 -9.12
CA LYS A 585 4.65 -33.34 -9.75
C LYS A 585 4.80 -32.66 -11.10
N MET A 586 5.62 -31.60 -11.16
CA MET A 586 5.92 -30.89 -12.38
C MET A 586 6.55 -31.80 -13.44
N TYR A 587 7.54 -32.61 -13.09
CA TYR A 587 8.19 -33.56 -14.00
C TYR A 587 7.21 -34.60 -14.54
N LYS A 588 6.34 -35.13 -13.69
CA LYS A 588 5.28 -36.05 -14.09
C LYS A 588 4.32 -35.40 -15.12
N GLU A 589 3.96 -34.13 -14.90
CA GLU A 589 3.09 -33.38 -15.81
C GLU A 589 3.77 -33.02 -17.15
N MET A 590 5.11 -32.93 -17.16
CA MET A 590 5.94 -32.81 -18.36
C MET A 590 6.21 -34.15 -19.07
N GLY A 591 5.79 -35.28 -18.50
CA GLY A 591 6.11 -36.61 -19.02
C GLY A 591 7.56 -37.03 -18.80
N VAL A 592 8.30 -36.36 -17.91
CA VAL A 592 9.70 -36.65 -17.58
C VAL A 592 9.77 -37.67 -16.43
N ASP A 593 10.59 -38.69 -16.60
CA ASP A 593 10.87 -39.64 -15.52
C ASP A 593 11.82 -39.03 -14.50
N TRP A 594 11.29 -38.57 -13.40
CA TRP A 594 12.05 -37.97 -12.30
C TRP A 594 12.99 -38.95 -11.57
N HIS A 595 12.96 -40.25 -11.85
CA HIS A 595 13.95 -41.21 -11.37
C HIS A 595 15.26 -41.14 -12.16
N SER A 596 15.16 -40.92 -13.46
CA SER A 596 16.30 -40.79 -14.36
C SER A 596 16.83 -39.36 -14.44
N ARG A 597 15.93 -38.35 -14.44
CA ARG A 597 16.26 -36.95 -14.41
C ARG A 597 15.76 -36.33 -13.11
N ARG A 598 16.62 -36.22 -12.08
CA ARG A 598 16.19 -35.69 -10.78
C ARG A 598 16.28 -34.19 -10.74
N PRO A 599 15.27 -33.51 -10.15
CA PRO A 599 15.36 -32.08 -9.85
C PRO A 599 16.60 -31.78 -9.01
N SER A 600 17.25 -30.65 -9.30
CA SER A 600 18.50 -30.22 -8.67
C SER A 600 18.48 -30.27 -7.13
N PRO A 601 17.45 -29.77 -6.40
CA PRO A 601 17.41 -29.85 -4.94
C PRO A 601 17.40 -31.29 -4.42
N GLU A 602 16.60 -32.16 -5.05
CA GLU A 602 16.55 -33.58 -4.64
C GLU A 602 17.85 -34.30 -4.93
N ALA A 603 18.49 -34.02 -6.06
CA ALA A 603 19.76 -34.65 -6.43
C ALA A 603 20.87 -34.33 -5.41
N LEU A 604 20.98 -33.05 -5.00
CA LEU A 604 21.96 -32.60 -4.02
C LEU A 604 21.70 -33.21 -2.62
N LEU A 605 20.45 -33.14 -2.13
CA LEU A 605 20.10 -33.68 -0.81
C LEU A 605 20.31 -35.19 -0.74
N ARG A 606 19.95 -35.97 -1.78
CA ARG A 606 20.19 -37.42 -1.82
C ARG A 606 21.68 -37.76 -1.81
N ARG A 607 22.50 -36.94 -2.47
CA ARG A 607 23.93 -37.15 -2.44
C ARG A 607 24.50 -36.98 -1.03
N VAL A 608 24.01 -35.99 -0.28
CA VAL A 608 24.34 -35.78 1.14
C VAL A 608 23.86 -36.95 1.99
N ALA A 609 22.60 -37.38 1.85
CA ALA A 609 22.06 -38.53 2.59
C ALA A 609 22.83 -39.84 2.32
N GLN A 610 23.38 -40.00 1.13
CA GLN A 610 24.22 -41.12 0.72
C GLN A 610 25.69 -40.98 1.17
N LYS A 611 26.03 -39.93 1.94
CA LYS A 611 27.42 -39.65 2.43
C LYS A 611 28.45 -39.48 1.31
N LYS A 612 28.02 -39.02 0.13
CA LYS A 612 28.89 -38.80 -1.06
C LYS A 612 29.49 -37.39 -1.11
N GLY A 613 29.17 -36.52 -0.14
CA GLY A 613 29.60 -35.13 -0.11
C GLY A 613 29.00 -34.31 -1.24
N LEU A 614 29.46 -33.07 -1.38
CA LEU A 614 29.08 -32.17 -2.48
C LEU A 614 30.16 -32.14 -3.58
N TYR A 615 29.75 -31.77 -4.77
CA TYR A 615 30.70 -31.46 -5.84
C TYR A 615 31.46 -30.16 -5.51
N SER A 616 32.70 -30.05 -5.94
CA SER A 616 33.45 -28.80 -6.05
C SER A 616 33.60 -28.45 -7.51
N VAL A 617 32.90 -27.44 -7.97
CA VAL A 617 32.90 -26.99 -9.37
C VAL A 617 33.69 -25.69 -9.47
N ASN A 618 33.18 -24.62 -8.93
CA ASN A 618 33.80 -23.31 -8.79
C ASN A 618 33.03 -22.51 -7.73
N THR A 619 33.55 -21.36 -7.30
CA THR A 619 32.95 -20.59 -6.22
C THR A 619 31.52 -20.12 -6.48
N CYS A 620 31.10 -19.88 -7.74
CA CYS A 620 29.75 -19.50 -8.08
C CYS A 620 28.76 -20.66 -7.93
N VAL A 621 29.07 -21.80 -8.56
CA VAL A 621 28.21 -23.00 -8.52
C VAL A 621 28.12 -23.56 -7.10
N ASP A 622 29.24 -23.62 -6.41
CA ASP A 622 29.30 -24.13 -5.03
C ASP A 622 28.49 -23.23 -4.08
N ALA A 623 28.56 -21.91 -4.24
CA ALA A 623 27.82 -20.95 -3.43
C ALA A 623 26.30 -21.09 -3.60
N TYR A 624 25.77 -21.06 -4.82
CA TYR A 624 24.32 -21.17 -4.97
C TYR A 624 23.79 -22.56 -4.61
N ASN A 625 24.57 -23.63 -4.76
CA ASN A 625 24.16 -24.97 -4.33
C ASN A 625 23.92 -25.07 -2.82
N LEU A 626 24.60 -24.28 -1.98
CA LEU A 626 24.31 -24.20 -0.55
C LEU A 626 22.90 -23.65 -0.30
N ILE A 627 22.50 -22.64 -1.05
CA ILE A 627 21.18 -22.04 -0.97
C ILE A 627 20.09 -22.99 -1.49
N VAL A 628 20.37 -23.69 -2.59
CA VAL A 628 19.47 -24.75 -3.12
C VAL A 628 19.20 -25.82 -2.08
N MET A 629 20.20 -26.26 -1.31
CA MET A 629 19.98 -27.24 -0.25
C MET A 629 19.21 -26.67 0.95
N ARG A 630 19.49 -25.42 1.33
CA ARG A 630 18.85 -24.74 2.45
C ARG A 630 17.35 -24.54 2.20
N HIS A 631 17.00 -24.01 1.05
CA HIS A 631 15.62 -23.68 0.69
C HIS A 631 14.90 -24.76 -0.10
N ARG A 632 15.61 -25.76 -0.61
CA ARG A 632 15.07 -26.83 -1.47
C ARG A 632 14.43 -26.29 -2.76
N VAL A 633 14.84 -25.09 -3.18
CA VAL A 633 14.37 -24.41 -4.38
C VAL A 633 15.48 -24.42 -5.43
N SER A 634 15.14 -24.78 -6.67
CA SER A 634 16.11 -24.90 -7.76
C SER A 634 16.69 -23.53 -8.15
N SER A 635 17.99 -23.48 -8.37
CA SER A 635 18.72 -22.29 -8.82
C SER A 635 19.76 -22.69 -9.86
N GLY A 636 19.99 -21.80 -10.84
CA GLY A 636 21.04 -21.92 -11.83
C GLY A 636 21.76 -20.59 -12.04
N ALA A 637 22.99 -20.66 -12.56
CA ALA A 637 23.76 -19.49 -12.97
C ALA A 637 24.36 -19.72 -14.37
N PHE A 638 24.24 -18.71 -15.24
CA PHE A 638 24.66 -18.81 -16.63
C PHE A 638 25.61 -17.66 -17.00
N ASP A 639 26.55 -17.91 -17.89
CA ASP A 639 27.42 -16.90 -18.46
C ASP A 639 26.59 -15.93 -19.32
N LEU A 640 26.37 -14.74 -18.79
CA LEU A 640 25.50 -13.74 -19.40
C LEU A 640 26.02 -13.29 -20.79
N ASP A 641 27.33 -13.26 -20.98
CA ASP A 641 27.94 -12.82 -22.25
C ASP A 641 27.70 -13.82 -23.38
N LYS A 642 27.13 -14.99 -23.06
CA LYS A 642 26.76 -16.07 -24.01
C LYS A 642 25.24 -16.24 -24.15
N ILE A 643 24.45 -15.34 -23.57
CA ILE A 643 22.99 -15.32 -23.65
C ILE A 643 22.53 -14.20 -24.58
N GLU A 644 21.70 -14.55 -25.55
CA GLU A 644 21.08 -13.60 -26.48
C GLU A 644 19.62 -13.34 -26.12
N PHE A 645 19.34 -12.19 -25.50
CA PHE A 645 17.98 -11.78 -25.10
C PHE A 645 17.02 -11.60 -26.30
N PRO A 646 15.69 -11.79 -26.12
CA PRO A 646 14.99 -12.07 -24.86
C PRO A 646 15.14 -13.51 -24.40
N THR A 647 15.07 -13.74 -23.07
CA THR A 647 14.96 -15.10 -22.53
C THR A 647 13.52 -15.45 -22.19
N VAL A 648 13.11 -16.68 -22.50
CA VAL A 648 11.72 -17.14 -22.32
C VAL A 648 11.71 -18.55 -21.73
N LEU A 649 10.91 -18.79 -20.70
CA LEU A 649 10.54 -20.14 -20.28
C LEU A 649 9.40 -20.63 -21.17
N GLN A 650 9.63 -21.64 -21.98
CA GLN A 650 8.65 -22.18 -22.94
C GLN A 650 8.78 -23.68 -23.15
N PHE A 651 7.78 -24.26 -23.80
CA PHE A 651 7.82 -25.66 -24.22
C PHE A 651 8.85 -25.89 -25.33
N GLY A 652 9.44 -27.08 -25.33
CA GLY A 652 10.26 -27.56 -26.45
C GLY A 652 9.42 -27.72 -27.72
N ALA A 653 10.10 -27.62 -28.90
CA ALA A 653 9.54 -28.02 -30.16
C ALA A 653 10.26 -29.32 -30.61
N GLU A 654 9.68 -30.06 -31.57
CA GLU A 654 10.28 -31.30 -32.09
C GLU A 654 11.68 -31.11 -32.66
N THR A 655 12.02 -29.87 -33.05
CA THR A 655 13.35 -29.47 -33.54
C THR A 655 14.28 -28.99 -32.44
N SER A 656 13.77 -28.79 -31.20
CA SER A 656 14.57 -28.27 -30.10
C SER A 656 15.52 -29.35 -29.57
N ALA A 657 16.80 -29.02 -29.53
CA ALA A 657 17.84 -29.89 -28.96
C ALA A 657 18.81 -29.05 -28.12
N ILE A 658 19.30 -29.60 -27.02
CA ILE A 658 20.25 -28.97 -26.13
C ILE A 658 21.50 -29.84 -25.97
N HIS A 659 22.66 -29.23 -26.06
CA HIS A 659 23.92 -29.92 -25.75
C HIS A 659 24.24 -29.68 -24.27
N LEU A 660 23.94 -30.67 -23.44
CA LEU A 660 24.10 -30.57 -22.01
C LEU A 660 25.59 -30.63 -21.59
N LEU A 661 25.91 -29.93 -20.50
CA LEU A 661 27.26 -29.87 -19.96
C LEU A 661 27.73 -31.29 -19.60
N GLY A 662 28.85 -31.72 -20.23
CA GLY A 662 29.45 -33.02 -20.00
C GLY A 662 28.94 -34.18 -20.88
N ASP A 663 27.96 -33.95 -21.75
CA ASP A 663 27.49 -34.94 -22.71
C ASP A 663 28.17 -34.80 -24.06
N SER A 664 28.38 -35.90 -24.75
CA SER A 664 28.93 -35.93 -26.11
C SER A 664 27.88 -35.75 -27.20
N GLU A 665 26.61 -35.99 -26.89
CA GLU A 665 25.47 -35.90 -27.82
C GLU A 665 24.44 -34.86 -27.38
N GLN A 666 23.65 -34.38 -28.32
CA GLN A 666 22.57 -33.48 -28.05
C GLN A 666 21.34 -34.23 -27.51
N THR A 667 20.72 -33.71 -26.48
CA THR A 667 19.41 -34.17 -25.93
C THR A 667 18.30 -33.43 -26.66
N LYS A 668 17.34 -34.19 -27.24
CA LYS A 668 16.12 -33.61 -27.83
C LYS A 668 15.09 -33.34 -26.76
N LEU A 669 14.42 -32.19 -26.81
CA LEU A 669 13.30 -31.85 -25.98
C LEU A 669 12.02 -32.40 -26.58
N THR A 670 11.09 -32.85 -25.72
CA THR A 670 9.72 -33.16 -26.14
C THR A 670 8.87 -31.90 -26.15
N SER A 671 7.73 -31.93 -26.82
CA SER A 671 6.76 -30.80 -26.82
C SER A 671 6.05 -30.57 -25.49
N GLN A 672 6.31 -31.39 -24.47
CA GLN A 672 5.75 -31.25 -23.12
C GLN A 672 6.80 -30.77 -22.09
N GLU A 673 8.08 -30.88 -22.44
CA GLU A 673 9.18 -30.42 -21.58
C GLU A 673 9.37 -28.90 -21.70
N VAL A 674 9.66 -28.25 -20.59
CA VAL A 674 9.99 -26.83 -20.55
C VAL A 674 11.47 -26.60 -20.40
N SER A 675 11.95 -25.54 -21.04
CA SER A 675 13.33 -25.11 -20.98
C SER A 675 13.37 -23.58 -21.02
N TYR A 676 14.46 -23.01 -20.51
CA TYR A 676 14.78 -21.61 -20.79
C TYR A 676 15.41 -21.51 -22.17
N PHE A 677 14.84 -20.63 -22.99
CA PHE A 677 15.30 -20.34 -24.33
C PHE A 677 15.81 -18.91 -24.41
N ASP A 678 16.83 -18.72 -25.22
CA ASP A 678 17.26 -17.43 -25.76
C ASP A 678 17.17 -17.46 -27.28
N ALA A 679 17.68 -16.44 -27.99
CA ALA A 679 17.64 -16.39 -29.45
C ALA A 679 18.41 -17.52 -30.12
N GLN A 680 19.38 -18.15 -29.45
CA GLN A 680 20.17 -19.28 -29.98
C GLN A 680 19.52 -20.65 -29.69
N GLY A 681 18.51 -20.73 -28.82
CA GLY A 681 17.85 -21.98 -28.47
C GLY A 681 17.86 -22.28 -26.98
N PRO A 682 17.54 -23.54 -26.57
CA PRO A 682 17.46 -23.88 -25.14
C PRO A 682 18.84 -23.83 -24.49
N PHE A 683 18.86 -23.27 -23.25
CA PHE A 683 20.11 -23.16 -22.48
C PHE A 683 20.04 -23.78 -21.07
N ASN A 684 18.87 -24.22 -20.63
CA ASN A 684 18.67 -24.94 -19.37
C ASN A 684 17.52 -25.93 -19.52
N LEU A 685 17.66 -27.15 -19.01
CA LEU A 685 16.66 -28.21 -19.18
C LEU A 685 15.94 -28.47 -17.84
N ASP A 686 14.60 -28.64 -17.91
CA ASP A 686 13.75 -29.13 -16.84
C ASP A 686 14.00 -28.46 -15.48
N PHE A 687 13.89 -27.11 -15.42
CA PHE A 687 14.07 -26.35 -14.18
C PHE A 687 15.40 -26.66 -13.45
N ASN A 688 16.51 -26.39 -14.14
CA ASN A 688 17.87 -26.62 -13.67
C ASN A 688 18.21 -28.10 -13.37
N TYR A 689 17.67 -29.03 -14.18
CA TYR A 689 18.19 -30.39 -14.19
C TYR A 689 19.67 -30.40 -14.65
N ARG A 690 19.97 -29.76 -15.78
CA ARG A 690 21.32 -29.53 -16.30
C ARG A 690 21.35 -28.36 -17.31
N ASP A 691 22.47 -27.67 -17.32
CA ASP A 691 22.71 -26.51 -18.14
C ASP A 691 23.29 -26.89 -19.52
N ALA A 692 23.09 -26.03 -20.52
CA ALA A 692 23.76 -26.16 -21.79
C ALA A 692 25.27 -25.87 -21.65
N GLN A 693 26.09 -26.61 -22.39
CA GLN A 693 27.55 -26.42 -22.39
C GLN A 693 27.94 -24.99 -22.80
N ARG A 694 27.17 -24.36 -23.70
CA ARG A 694 27.48 -23.01 -24.22
C ARG A 694 27.33 -21.90 -23.17
N THR A 695 26.41 -22.05 -22.24
CA THR A 695 26.08 -21.02 -21.23
C THR A 695 26.59 -21.32 -19.83
N ALA A 696 27.31 -22.41 -19.66
CA ALA A 696 27.85 -22.80 -18.36
C ALA A 696 28.87 -21.77 -17.85
N VAL A 697 28.78 -21.43 -16.57
CA VAL A 697 29.70 -20.52 -15.88
C VAL A 697 31.08 -21.18 -15.69
N SER A 698 32.16 -20.42 -15.91
CA SER A 698 33.53 -20.82 -15.73
C SER A 698 34.33 -19.79 -14.95
N GLU A 699 35.60 -20.04 -14.70
CA GLU A 699 36.49 -19.08 -14.03
C GLU A 699 36.74 -17.81 -14.87
N ASP A 700 36.50 -17.88 -16.16
CA ASP A 700 36.63 -16.72 -17.08
C ASP A 700 35.36 -15.84 -17.13
N THR A 701 34.22 -16.35 -16.64
CA THR A 701 32.96 -15.64 -16.67
C THR A 701 33.01 -14.38 -15.80
N LYS A 702 32.60 -13.23 -16.36
CA LYS A 702 32.56 -11.92 -15.68
C LYS A 702 31.17 -11.42 -15.35
N ASN A 703 30.19 -11.87 -16.12
CA ASN A 703 28.80 -11.46 -15.93
C ASN A 703 27.92 -12.70 -15.88
N ILE A 704 27.00 -12.76 -14.95
CA ILE A 704 26.13 -13.93 -14.78
C ILE A 704 24.64 -13.55 -14.77
N LEU A 705 23.83 -14.44 -15.34
CA LEU A 705 22.40 -14.50 -15.17
C LEU A 705 22.11 -15.60 -14.16
N ILE A 706 21.32 -15.31 -13.14
CA ILE A 706 20.80 -16.27 -12.15
C ILE A 706 19.32 -16.50 -12.42
N ASN A 707 18.85 -17.74 -12.29
CA ASN A 707 17.44 -18.06 -12.19
C ASN A 707 17.12 -18.85 -10.91
N ILE A 708 15.89 -18.70 -10.41
CA ILE A 708 15.32 -19.46 -9.29
C ILE A 708 13.96 -19.97 -9.75
N ASP A 709 13.65 -21.23 -9.56
CA ASP A 709 12.44 -21.85 -10.10
C ASP A 709 11.43 -22.20 -9.02
N GLY A 710 10.36 -21.44 -8.90
CA GLY A 710 9.20 -21.75 -8.10
C GLY A 710 8.10 -22.42 -8.91
N VAL A 711 7.72 -23.64 -8.51
CA VAL A 711 6.68 -24.44 -9.17
C VAL A 711 5.69 -24.99 -8.14
N HIS A 712 4.40 -25.10 -8.51
CA HIS A 712 3.32 -25.61 -7.67
C HIS A 712 3.24 -24.96 -6.29
N SER A 713 3.55 -25.72 -5.19
CA SER A 713 3.45 -25.24 -3.81
C SER A 713 4.63 -24.33 -3.37
N ILE A 714 5.64 -24.14 -4.23
CA ILE A 714 6.73 -23.22 -3.95
C ILE A 714 6.22 -21.79 -4.18
N SER A 715 6.00 -21.06 -3.09
CA SER A 715 5.39 -19.73 -3.13
C SER A 715 6.34 -18.67 -3.71
N ARG A 716 5.78 -17.57 -4.21
CA ARG A 716 6.55 -16.40 -4.64
C ARG A 716 7.51 -15.90 -3.55
N ALA A 717 7.06 -15.90 -2.28
CA ALA A 717 7.89 -15.47 -1.15
C ALA A 717 9.11 -16.38 -0.92
N GLN A 718 8.96 -17.72 -1.14
CA GLN A 718 10.10 -18.64 -1.10
C GLN A 718 11.10 -18.36 -2.23
N VAL A 719 10.62 -18.07 -3.43
CA VAL A 719 11.48 -17.70 -4.59
C VAL A 719 12.22 -16.40 -4.29
N GLU A 720 11.55 -15.38 -3.77
CA GLU A 720 12.17 -14.09 -3.39
C GLU A 720 13.27 -14.27 -2.34
N ARG A 721 12.99 -15.03 -1.28
CA ARG A 721 13.98 -15.34 -0.24
C ARG A 721 15.19 -16.08 -0.81
N THR A 722 14.94 -17.11 -1.62
CA THR A 722 16.01 -17.89 -2.26
C THR A 722 16.84 -17.02 -3.19
N LEU A 723 16.22 -16.17 -4.00
CA LEU A 723 16.92 -15.24 -4.89
C LEU A 723 17.80 -14.27 -4.10
N LYS A 724 17.27 -13.68 -3.04
CA LYS A 724 18.00 -12.74 -2.17
C LYS A 724 19.25 -13.40 -1.58
N GLU A 725 19.10 -14.57 -0.93
CA GLU A 725 20.23 -15.26 -0.32
C GLU A 725 21.23 -15.80 -1.37
N THR A 726 20.75 -16.18 -2.57
CA THR A 726 21.63 -16.57 -3.68
C THR A 726 22.49 -15.39 -4.16
N ILE A 727 21.91 -14.21 -4.28
CA ILE A 727 22.65 -12.99 -4.62
C ILE A 727 23.69 -12.68 -3.53
N GLU A 728 23.29 -12.69 -2.27
CA GLU A 728 24.17 -12.38 -1.12
C GLU A 728 25.36 -13.34 -1.04
N ILE A 729 25.14 -14.64 -1.21
CA ILE A 729 26.24 -15.63 -1.13
C ILE A 729 27.17 -15.54 -2.36
N ILE A 730 26.64 -15.30 -3.55
CA ILE A 730 27.48 -15.09 -4.74
C ILE A 730 28.30 -13.82 -4.58
N GLN A 731 27.74 -12.71 -4.14
CA GLN A 731 28.50 -11.49 -3.89
C GLN A 731 29.57 -11.67 -2.82
N LYS A 732 29.31 -12.49 -1.80
CA LYS A 732 30.27 -12.80 -0.73
C LYS A 732 31.52 -13.50 -1.25
N TYR A 733 31.38 -14.43 -2.19
CA TYR A 733 32.49 -15.30 -2.65
C TYR A 733 33.01 -14.97 -4.05
N CYS A 734 32.18 -14.38 -4.88
CA CYS A 734 32.53 -13.99 -6.27
C CYS A 734 32.54 -12.48 -6.48
N GLY A 735 32.10 -11.67 -5.51
CA GLY A 735 31.94 -10.22 -5.69
C GLY A 735 30.87 -9.88 -6.73
N GLY A 736 31.04 -8.76 -7.39
CA GLY A 736 30.14 -8.30 -8.44
C GLY A 736 29.06 -7.33 -7.98
N GLU A 737 28.44 -6.68 -8.95
CA GLU A 737 27.37 -5.68 -8.75
C GLU A 737 26.07 -6.18 -9.38
N VAL A 738 24.98 -6.13 -8.63
CA VAL A 738 23.64 -6.47 -9.12
C VAL A 738 23.16 -5.37 -10.05
N GLU A 739 22.99 -5.68 -11.32
CA GLU A 739 22.43 -4.75 -12.32
C GLU A 739 20.89 -4.74 -12.26
N VAL A 740 20.31 -5.93 -12.17
CA VAL A 740 18.86 -6.12 -12.08
C VAL A 740 18.56 -7.42 -11.34
N ALA A 741 17.49 -7.44 -10.55
CA ALA A 741 16.92 -8.64 -9.94
C ALA A 741 15.40 -8.48 -9.84
N GLY A 742 14.67 -9.57 -10.01
CA GLY A 742 13.20 -9.52 -9.97
C GLY A 742 12.56 -10.90 -9.99
N ILE A 743 11.22 -10.91 -9.88
CA ILE A 743 10.39 -12.11 -9.97
C ILE A 743 9.44 -11.96 -11.15
N VAL A 744 9.39 -12.98 -11.99
CA VAL A 744 8.42 -13.13 -13.09
C VAL A 744 7.42 -14.19 -12.69
N SER A 745 6.16 -13.82 -12.57
CA SER A 745 5.06 -14.77 -12.32
C SER A 745 4.32 -15.09 -13.62
N ALA A 746 3.73 -16.28 -13.69
CA ALA A 746 2.85 -16.62 -14.80
C ALA A 746 1.74 -15.56 -14.91
N LEU A 747 1.54 -14.99 -16.10
CA LEU A 747 0.42 -14.10 -16.38
C LEU A 747 -0.85 -14.94 -16.50
N VAL A 748 -1.79 -14.78 -15.56
CA VAL A 748 -3.13 -15.39 -15.59
C VAL A 748 -4.07 -14.50 -16.39
#